data_a36cf3d1e946862ff1b184e5a4a6fb58
#
_entry.id   a36cf3d1e946862ff1b184e5a4a6fb58
#
_cell.length_a   1.000
_cell.length_b   1.000
_cell.length_c   1.000
_cell.angle_alpha   90.00
_cell.angle_beta   90.00
_cell.angle_gamma   90.00
#
_symmetry.space_group_name_H-M   'P 1'
#
loop_
_entity.id
_entity.type
_entity.pdbx_description
1 polymer ?
#
loop_
_entity_poly.entity_id
_entity_poly.type
_entity_poly.pdbx_seq_one_letter_code
_entity_poly.pdbx_strand_id
1 'polypeptide(L)'
;MPFISHPLIRPDSIESREYQLAVAMKALDANTMVILPTGLGKTAVALIVAASRIYNEKGRVLMLAPTKPLVEQHLRFFEKFLIAKSPVADATANSPEDTPSPFVMFTGEAPPAERTDDWERSQVIFATPQVVKNDLIAGRYTLKDVTLMIVDECHRAVGNYAYVFLAQRYMTTADKPLILAMTASPGGAQEKVQDVCANLGITQVENRTENDPDVRPYVHERDVEIVTIDLPVELKAAIRAINTLIEDRLALLGSVGFAVPKRERLSMRELNGINAQIQQRIQNRDTAGYAAASVYAELMKLRHAVTLAESQGSEVLKGYVAKLIAEGSGAGGSKASQRLSKDPVFRGLFDQTLTWKAELHPKPARVLDLVQKQLEEHPDSRIIVFATFRDTVQIVVDYLTANGIACERFVGQATKDAEKGLSQKKQIAALTRFRAGEFRVLVATSVGEEGLDVPSTDLVIFYEAVPSEIRSIQRKGRTGRSRDGRVVVLVTKGTSDEVFRYVSQSKERQMQKSMRQLSGHAVSQPKPVAVDQVLIEEFTPQGPGIHIDDRETSSKVVEVLSGMGAAIRLERLPVGDYAIGDRIVVERKTARDFVDTLINRDLLGQAKTLADAVPRPVMIIEGGDIFTQRDINPNALRGVIAALTVDMGITLLFTRDEQDTAQMLFVIAKREEGERGERKYHPHKSFKSAKEEQEYIVSAFPDIGMKNARLLLAHFGTIQTVVNASLEELVAVNGIGEKIGGKIFEICRRMYG
;
A
#
# COMPACT_ATOMS: atom_id res chain seq x y z
N MET A 1 9.56 -29.67 32.45
CA MET A 1 8.97 -30.09 31.14
C MET A 1 10.11 -30.45 30.21
N PRO A 2 9.97 -31.42 29.28
CA PRO A 2 11.06 -31.74 28.34
C PRO A 2 11.32 -30.58 27.38
N PHE A 3 12.57 -30.46 26.94
CA PHE A 3 12.98 -29.48 25.92
C PHE A 3 12.98 -30.10 24.54
N ILE A 4 12.90 -29.26 23.49
CA ILE A 4 13.01 -29.71 22.10
C ILE A 4 14.43 -30.20 21.84
N SER A 5 14.58 -31.44 21.38
CA SER A 5 15.86 -32.03 20.99
C SER A 5 16.00 -32.04 19.48
N HIS A 6 16.89 -31.22 18.92
CA HIS A 6 17.20 -31.17 17.48
C HIS A 6 18.65 -30.68 17.28
N PRO A 7 19.44 -31.24 16.33
CA PRO A 7 20.85 -30.89 16.12
C PRO A 7 21.11 -29.41 15.86
N LEU A 8 20.16 -28.69 15.27
CA LEU A 8 20.26 -27.26 14.95
C LEU A 8 19.46 -26.37 15.91
N ILE A 9 18.91 -26.89 17.00
CA ILE A 9 18.28 -26.09 18.07
C ILE A 9 19.17 -26.18 19.31
N ARG A 10 19.42 -25.03 19.93
CA ARG A 10 20.27 -25.00 21.14
C ARG A 10 19.66 -25.89 22.24
N PRO A 11 20.43 -26.77 22.88
CA PRO A 11 19.95 -27.65 23.93
C PRO A 11 19.32 -26.86 25.07
N ASP A 12 18.30 -27.42 25.70
CA ASP A 12 17.62 -26.91 26.91
C ASP A 12 17.10 -25.46 26.78
N SER A 13 16.80 -25.04 25.55
CA SER A 13 16.47 -23.63 25.28
C SER A 13 14.99 -23.38 25.00
N ILE A 14 14.27 -24.36 24.44
CA ILE A 14 12.85 -24.24 24.10
C ILE A 14 12.09 -25.41 24.71
N GLU A 15 11.05 -25.08 25.50
CA GLU A 15 10.14 -26.06 26.07
C GLU A 15 9.40 -26.84 24.96
N SER A 16 9.39 -28.15 25.10
CA SER A 16 8.68 -29.03 24.16
C SER A 16 7.18 -29.03 24.46
N ARG A 17 6.39 -28.60 23.48
CA ARG A 17 4.92 -28.64 23.54
C ARG A 17 4.40 -29.54 22.45
N GLU A 18 3.62 -30.56 22.83
CA GLU A 18 3.17 -31.61 21.91
C GLU A 18 2.47 -31.07 20.67
N TYR A 19 1.57 -30.08 20.84
CA TYR A 19 0.86 -29.48 19.71
C TYR A 19 1.79 -28.73 18.73
N GLN A 20 2.88 -28.12 19.23
CA GLN A 20 3.84 -27.42 18.36
C GLN A 20 4.62 -28.42 17.50
N LEU A 21 5.04 -29.53 18.08
CA LEU A 21 5.72 -30.60 17.36
C LEU A 21 4.77 -31.26 16.34
N ALA A 22 3.53 -31.58 16.73
CA ALA A 22 2.55 -32.15 15.81
C ALA A 22 2.24 -31.25 14.63
N VAL A 23 2.09 -29.94 14.85
CA VAL A 23 1.87 -28.95 13.78
C VAL A 23 3.12 -28.80 12.90
N ALA A 24 4.32 -28.77 13.51
CA ALA A 24 5.57 -28.66 12.76
C ALA A 24 5.81 -29.88 11.86
N MET A 25 5.56 -31.09 12.35
CA MET A 25 5.67 -32.31 11.54
C MET A 25 4.78 -32.27 10.30
N LYS A 26 3.52 -31.91 10.46
CA LYS A 26 2.59 -31.76 9.33
C LYS A 26 2.99 -30.66 8.36
N ALA A 27 3.55 -29.56 8.88
CA ALA A 27 4.04 -28.46 8.04
C ALA A 27 5.32 -28.81 7.25
N LEU A 28 5.99 -29.91 7.56
CA LEU A 28 7.12 -30.43 6.78
C LEU A 28 6.67 -31.25 5.57
N ASP A 29 5.44 -31.80 5.60
CA ASP A 29 4.93 -32.69 4.55
C ASP A 29 4.29 -31.93 3.38
N ALA A 30 3.74 -30.74 3.63
CA ALA A 30 3.00 -29.98 2.62
C ALA A 30 2.95 -28.48 2.92
N ASN A 31 2.64 -27.66 1.90
CA ASN A 31 2.37 -26.23 2.08
C ASN A 31 1.22 -26.05 3.07
N THR A 32 1.55 -25.56 4.24
CA THR A 32 0.62 -25.56 5.38
C THR A 32 0.35 -24.15 5.90
N MET A 33 -0.95 -23.84 6.12
CA MET A 33 -1.35 -22.69 6.90
C MET A 33 -1.54 -23.10 8.36
N VAL A 34 -0.78 -22.49 9.25
CA VAL A 34 -0.85 -22.69 10.70
C VAL A 34 -1.60 -21.54 11.35
N ILE A 35 -2.72 -21.88 11.98
CA ILE A 35 -3.56 -20.93 12.70
C ILE A 35 -3.43 -21.24 14.20
N LEU A 36 -2.73 -20.36 14.90
CA LEU A 36 -2.49 -20.47 16.35
C LEU A 36 -2.80 -19.13 17.02
N PRO A 37 -3.55 -19.09 18.12
CA PRO A 37 -3.72 -17.88 18.93
C PRO A 37 -2.41 -17.21 19.28
N THR A 38 -2.46 -15.90 19.54
CA THR A 38 -1.29 -15.14 19.97
C THR A 38 -0.75 -15.68 21.29
N GLY A 39 0.57 -15.83 21.42
CA GLY A 39 1.20 -16.37 22.64
C GLY A 39 1.39 -17.89 22.65
N LEU A 40 0.82 -18.63 21.72
CA LEU A 40 0.98 -20.10 21.63
C LEU A 40 2.20 -20.53 20.82
N GLY A 41 3.13 -19.61 20.49
CA GLY A 41 4.44 -19.96 19.97
C GLY A 41 4.48 -20.29 18.48
N LYS A 42 3.74 -19.55 17.61
CA LYS A 42 3.89 -19.64 16.15
C LYS A 42 5.34 -19.60 15.70
N THR A 43 6.13 -18.69 16.29
CA THR A 43 7.55 -18.55 15.96
C THR A 43 8.37 -19.79 16.35
N ALA A 44 8.00 -20.50 17.42
CA ALA A 44 8.66 -21.77 17.79
C ALA A 44 8.34 -22.87 16.75
N VAL A 45 7.10 -22.98 16.27
CA VAL A 45 6.75 -23.88 15.16
C VAL A 45 7.58 -23.55 13.91
N ALA A 46 7.69 -22.27 13.56
CA ALA A 46 8.50 -21.81 12.43
C ALA A 46 9.98 -22.19 12.57
N LEU A 47 10.54 -22.05 13.77
CA LEU A 47 11.92 -22.40 14.06
C LEU A 47 12.15 -23.94 13.95
N ILE A 48 11.23 -24.75 14.45
CA ILE A 48 11.31 -26.22 14.34
C ILE A 48 11.31 -26.65 12.87
N VAL A 49 10.37 -26.11 12.06
CA VAL A 49 10.27 -26.40 10.64
C VAL A 49 11.53 -25.92 9.90
N ALA A 50 12.03 -24.72 10.19
CA ALA A 50 13.25 -24.17 9.62
C ALA A 50 14.47 -25.03 9.96
N ALA A 51 14.65 -25.41 11.23
CA ALA A 51 15.73 -26.27 11.67
C ALA A 51 15.73 -27.61 10.92
N SER A 52 14.55 -28.24 10.80
CA SER A 52 14.41 -29.51 10.09
C SER A 52 14.68 -29.38 8.60
N ARG A 53 14.23 -28.32 7.95
CA ARG A 53 14.51 -28.08 6.52
C ARG A 53 15.98 -27.81 6.25
N ILE A 54 16.63 -26.97 7.06
CA ILE A 54 18.06 -26.69 6.93
C ILE A 54 18.88 -27.97 7.12
N TYR A 55 18.51 -28.81 8.08
CA TYR A 55 19.21 -30.05 8.38
C TYR A 55 19.11 -31.06 7.23
N ASN A 56 17.91 -31.23 6.67
CA ASN A 56 17.65 -32.25 5.66
C ASN A 56 17.97 -31.78 4.22
N GLU A 57 17.65 -30.52 3.87
CA GLU A 57 17.69 -30.04 2.47
C GLU A 57 18.89 -29.13 2.16
N LYS A 58 19.60 -28.64 3.18
CA LYS A 58 20.80 -27.80 3.04
C LYS A 58 20.63 -26.50 2.25
N GLY A 59 19.40 -26.02 2.07
CA GLY A 59 19.09 -24.77 1.37
C GLY A 59 18.91 -23.58 2.31
N ARG A 60 18.43 -22.48 1.74
CA ARG A 60 18.11 -21.26 2.47
C ARG A 60 16.70 -21.28 3.03
N VAL A 61 16.49 -20.50 4.10
CA VAL A 61 15.16 -20.23 4.66
C VAL A 61 14.88 -18.73 4.49
N LEU A 62 13.74 -18.40 3.89
CA LEU A 62 13.24 -17.02 3.75
C LEU A 62 12.05 -16.82 4.67
N MET A 63 12.20 -15.97 5.68
CA MET A 63 11.13 -15.60 6.60
C MET A 63 10.62 -14.18 6.31
N LEU A 64 9.35 -14.08 5.98
CA LEU A 64 8.69 -12.84 5.60
C LEU A 64 7.75 -12.36 6.69
N ALA A 65 7.86 -11.09 7.08
CA ALA A 65 6.94 -10.44 8.01
C ALA A 65 6.56 -9.03 7.50
N PRO A 66 5.32 -8.56 7.76
CA PRO A 66 4.78 -7.35 7.11
C PRO A 66 5.45 -6.05 7.55
N THR A 67 6.15 -6.05 8.68
CA THR A 67 6.77 -4.83 9.22
C THR A 67 8.18 -5.09 9.74
N LYS A 68 9.07 -4.08 9.66
CA LYS A 68 10.44 -4.17 10.15
C LYS A 68 10.55 -4.66 11.60
N PRO A 69 9.76 -4.17 12.58
CA PRO A 69 9.84 -4.67 13.95
C PRO A 69 9.51 -6.15 14.11
N LEU A 70 8.58 -6.69 13.32
CA LEU A 70 8.29 -8.13 13.31
C LEU A 70 9.46 -8.92 12.72
N VAL A 71 10.07 -8.41 11.65
CA VAL A 71 11.27 -9.00 11.04
C VAL A 71 12.40 -9.07 12.08
N GLU A 72 12.67 -7.96 12.79
CA GLU A 72 13.66 -7.91 13.87
C GLU A 72 13.35 -8.88 15.03
N GLN A 73 12.08 -9.00 15.40
CA GLN A 73 11.64 -9.92 16.45
C GLN A 73 11.92 -11.37 16.07
N HIS A 74 11.62 -11.76 14.83
CA HIS A 74 11.89 -13.10 14.33
C HIS A 74 13.38 -13.37 14.22
N LEU A 75 14.16 -12.41 13.71
CA LEU A 75 15.63 -12.52 13.64
C LEU A 75 16.21 -12.81 15.02
N ARG A 76 15.91 -11.97 16.02
CA ARG A 76 16.41 -12.15 17.41
C ARG A 76 16.00 -13.48 18.01
N PHE A 77 14.79 -13.96 17.71
CA PHE A 77 14.31 -15.24 18.19
C PHE A 77 15.13 -16.41 17.57
N PHE A 78 15.38 -16.36 16.28
CA PHE A 78 16.14 -17.39 15.59
C PHE A 78 17.62 -17.35 15.99
N GLU A 79 18.26 -16.19 16.07
CA GLU A 79 19.64 -16.03 16.57
C GLU A 79 19.82 -16.62 17.98
N LYS A 80 18.81 -16.45 18.83
CA LYS A 80 18.83 -16.96 20.20
C LYS A 80 18.77 -18.49 20.26
N PHE A 81 18.03 -19.14 19.37
CA PHE A 81 17.66 -20.54 19.51
C PHE A 81 18.17 -21.45 18.39
N LEU A 82 18.42 -20.95 17.17
CA LEU A 82 18.88 -21.74 16.04
C LEU A 82 20.40 -21.76 15.92
N ILE A 83 20.96 -22.93 15.64
CA ILE A 83 22.37 -23.13 15.29
C ILE A 83 22.45 -23.19 13.77
N ALA A 84 22.76 -22.09 13.10
CA ALA A 84 22.93 -22.00 11.67
C ALA A 84 24.40 -21.79 11.31
N LYS A 85 24.80 -22.12 10.06
CA LYS A 85 26.14 -21.92 9.55
C LYS A 85 26.05 -21.11 8.25
N SER A 86 26.99 -20.18 8.05
CA SER A 86 27.08 -19.50 6.76
C SER A 86 27.38 -20.49 5.63
N PRO A 87 26.69 -20.43 4.49
CA PRO A 87 26.99 -21.26 3.33
C PRO A 87 28.40 -21.06 2.76
N VAL A 88 28.97 -19.88 2.99
CA VAL A 88 30.31 -19.45 2.52
C VAL A 88 31.36 -19.49 3.64
N ALA A 89 31.14 -20.26 4.70
CA ALA A 89 32.13 -20.42 5.75
C ALA A 89 33.38 -21.09 5.18
N ASP A 90 34.35 -20.26 4.80
CA ASP A 90 35.66 -20.68 4.30
C ASP A 90 36.40 -21.47 5.36
N ALA A 91 37.01 -22.60 4.95
CA ALA A 91 37.91 -23.39 5.80
C ALA A 91 39.20 -22.63 6.22
N THR A 92 39.31 -21.37 5.82
CA THR A 92 40.46 -20.47 6.05
C THR A 92 40.24 -19.37 7.09
N ALA A 93 39.05 -19.27 7.69
CA ALA A 93 38.79 -18.27 8.73
C ALA A 93 39.61 -18.58 9.99
N ASN A 94 40.60 -17.77 10.25
CA ASN A 94 41.55 -17.95 11.37
C ASN A 94 40.99 -17.51 12.75
N SER A 95 39.77 -16.93 12.77
CA SER A 95 39.10 -16.57 14.03
C SER A 95 37.57 -16.72 13.92
N PRO A 96 36.86 -16.99 15.02
CA PRO A 96 35.38 -16.99 15.07
C PRO A 96 34.72 -15.64 14.74
N GLU A 97 35.48 -14.54 14.88
CA GLU A 97 35.02 -13.17 14.64
C GLU A 97 34.99 -12.80 13.16
N ASP A 98 35.69 -13.54 12.29
CA ASP A 98 35.74 -13.30 10.84
C ASP A 98 34.69 -14.10 10.06
N THR A 99 33.87 -14.93 10.73
CA THR A 99 32.86 -15.73 10.06
C THR A 99 31.60 -14.88 9.85
N PRO A 100 31.10 -14.70 8.59
CA PRO A 100 29.90 -13.92 8.34
C PRO A 100 28.69 -14.53 9.06
N SER A 101 27.79 -13.68 9.57
CA SER A 101 26.57 -14.13 10.23
C SER A 101 25.73 -14.98 9.27
N PRO A 102 25.23 -16.15 9.69
CA PRO A 102 24.31 -16.94 8.89
C PRO A 102 22.91 -16.33 8.80
N PHE A 103 22.66 -15.26 9.54
CA PHE A 103 21.39 -14.54 9.59
C PHE A 103 21.54 -13.15 9.02
N VAL A 104 20.57 -12.74 8.19
CA VAL A 104 20.52 -11.38 7.62
C VAL A 104 19.12 -10.82 7.65
N MET A 105 19.00 -9.49 7.68
CA MET A 105 17.73 -8.78 7.66
C MET A 105 17.64 -7.83 6.47
N PHE A 106 16.64 -8.03 5.60
CA PHE A 106 16.36 -7.16 4.46
C PHE A 106 15.14 -6.28 4.72
N THR A 107 15.41 -5.01 4.88
CA THR A 107 14.38 -3.95 5.03
C THR A 107 14.70 -2.79 4.10
N GLY A 108 13.78 -1.81 3.98
CA GLY A 108 14.00 -0.65 3.13
C GLY A 108 15.19 0.25 3.51
N GLU A 109 15.84 -0.01 4.65
CA GLU A 109 17.02 0.74 5.09
C GLU A 109 18.36 0.13 4.59
N ALA A 110 18.35 -1.17 4.23
CA ALA A 110 19.55 -1.83 3.72
C ALA A 110 19.80 -1.44 2.26
N PRO A 111 21.04 -0.99 1.89
CA PRO A 111 21.37 -0.64 0.52
C PRO A 111 21.16 -1.82 -0.44
N PRO A 112 20.59 -1.60 -1.65
CA PRO A 112 20.33 -2.68 -2.60
C PRO A 112 21.55 -3.48 -3.03
N ALA A 113 22.72 -2.84 -3.16
CA ALA A 113 23.96 -3.49 -3.58
C ALA A 113 24.47 -4.51 -2.54
N GLU A 114 24.39 -4.18 -1.26
CA GLU A 114 24.85 -5.05 -0.17
C GLU A 114 23.97 -6.30 -0.05
N ARG A 115 22.67 -6.20 -0.37
CA ARG A 115 21.73 -7.32 -0.22
C ARG A 115 22.04 -8.51 -1.14
N THR A 116 22.68 -8.30 -2.29
CA THR A 116 23.09 -9.40 -3.18
C THR A 116 24.19 -10.26 -2.51
N ASP A 117 25.20 -9.62 -1.98
CA ASP A 117 26.31 -10.31 -1.30
C ASP A 117 25.82 -10.97 0.00
N ASP A 118 24.97 -10.27 0.76
CA ASP A 118 24.40 -10.80 1.99
C ASP A 118 23.47 -12.00 1.73
N TRP A 119 22.73 -12.01 0.60
CA TRP A 119 21.92 -13.15 0.19
C TRP A 119 22.78 -14.41 0.02
N GLU A 120 23.92 -14.27 -0.66
CA GLU A 120 24.82 -15.42 -0.93
C GLU A 120 25.47 -15.97 0.35
N ARG A 121 25.78 -15.08 1.33
CA ARG A 121 26.48 -15.44 2.57
C ARG A 121 25.57 -15.99 3.66
N SER A 122 24.25 -15.78 3.56
CA SER A 122 23.31 -16.08 4.65
C SER A 122 22.51 -17.35 4.39
N GLN A 123 22.23 -18.10 5.45
CA GLN A 123 21.40 -19.30 5.43
C GLN A 123 19.94 -18.99 5.75
N VAL A 124 19.70 -17.99 6.63
CA VAL A 124 18.35 -17.59 7.04
C VAL A 124 18.18 -16.10 6.79
N ILE A 125 17.26 -15.76 5.91
CA ILE A 125 16.96 -14.39 5.50
C ILE A 125 15.63 -13.97 6.11
N PHE A 126 15.64 -12.86 6.83
CA PHE A 126 14.45 -12.23 7.40
C PHE A 126 14.15 -10.96 6.63
N ALA A 127 12.95 -10.82 6.08
CA ALA A 127 12.69 -9.69 5.20
C ALA A 127 11.26 -9.15 5.28
N THR A 128 11.12 -7.88 4.93
CA THR A 128 9.81 -7.35 4.56
C THR A 128 9.49 -7.77 3.13
N PRO A 129 8.25 -8.20 2.84
CA PRO A 129 7.91 -8.80 1.54
C PRO A 129 8.14 -7.85 0.36
N GLN A 130 7.94 -6.54 0.56
CA GLN A 130 8.13 -5.56 -0.51
C GLN A 130 9.59 -5.45 -0.95
N VAL A 131 10.55 -5.56 -0.04
CA VAL A 131 11.99 -5.51 -0.38
C VAL A 131 12.38 -6.71 -1.23
N VAL A 132 11.98 -7.92 -0.83
CA VAL A 132 12.26 -9.14 -1.60
C VAL A 132 11.61 -9.09 -2.97
N LYS A 133 10.34 -8.65 -3.06
CA LYS A 133 9.66 -8.45 -4.33
C LYS A 133 10.45 -7.53 -5.26
N ASN A 134 10.89 -6.38 -4.77
CA ASN A 134 11.64 -5.41 -5.55
C ASN A 134 12.99 -5.96 -6.02
N ASP A 135 13.68 -6.71 -5.16
CA ASP A 135 14.96 -7.32 -5.48
C ASP A 135 14.84 -8.43 -6.55
N LEU A 136 13.79 -9.26 -6.46
CA LEU A 136 13.49 -10.28 -7.47
C LEU A 136 13.10 -9.66 -8.82
N ILE A 137 12.33 -8.59 -8.83
CA ILE A 137 11.97 -7.84 -10.04
C ILE A 137 13.24 -7.26 -10.68
N ALA A 138 14.16 -6.73 -9.85
CA ALA A 138 15.44 -6.18 -10.29
C ALA A 138 16.50 -7.25 -10.64
N GLY A 139 16.18 -8.55 -10.50
CA GLY A 139 17.09 -9.65 -10.82
C GLY A 139 18.32 -9.75 -9.93
N ARG A 140 18.29 -9.25 -8.68
CA ARG A 140 19.45 -9.24 -7.77
C ARG A 140 19.83 -10.64 -7.27
N TYR A 141 18.85 -11.49 -7.05
CA TYR A 141 19.00 -12.89 -6.65
C TYR A 141 17.78 -13.70 -7.09
N THR A 142 17.82 -15.01 -6.90
CA THR A 142 16.71 -15.91 -7.25
C THR A 142 16.26 -16.68 -6.01
N LEU A 143 15.06 -17.28 -6.06
CA LEU A 143 14.55 -18.13 -4.98
C LEU A 143 14.86 -19.62 -5.21
N LYS A 144 15.72 -19.97 -6.16
CA LYS A 144 15.96 -21.34 -6.60
C LYS A 144 16.39 -22.26 -5.46
N ASP A 145 17.28 -21.80 -4.60
CA ASP A 145 17.87 -22.54 -3.48
C ASP A 145 17.16 -22.31 -2.13
N VAL A 146 16.05 -21.59 -2.14
CA VAL A 146 15.19 -21.44 -0.96
C VAL A 146 14.37 -22.70 -0.77
N THR A 147 14.59 -23.42 0.31
CA THR A 147 13.90 -24.68 0.63
C THR A 147 12.70 -24.50 1.54
N LEU A 148 12.57 -23.33 2.18
CA LEU A 148 11.43 -22.97 3.02
C LEU A 148 11.14 -21.48 2.93
N MET A 149 9.90 -21.14 2.58
CA MET A 149 9.37 -19.78 2.72
C MET A 149 8.39 -19.73 3.88
N ILE A 150 8.66 -18.91 4.88
CA ILE A 150 7.78 -18.68 6.03
C ILE A 150 7.09 -17.34 5.83
N VAL A 151 5.76 -17.32 5.91
CA VAL A 151 4.92 -16.12 5.72
C VAL A 151 4.17 -15.85 7.01
N ASP A 152 4.62 -14.85 7.77
CA ASP A 152 3.91 -14.41 8.99
C ASP A 152 2.79 -13.43 8.65
N GLU A 153 1.72 -13.42 9.47
CA GLU A 153 0.47 -12.68 9.24
C GLU A 153 -0.08 -12.90 7.81
N CYS A 154 -0.14 -14.18 7.41
CA CYS A 154 -0.50 -14.63 6.07
C CYS A 154 -1.90 -14.21 5.60
N HIS A 155 -2.79 -13.80 6.51
CA HIS A 155 -4.11 -13.22 6.18
C HIS A 155 -4.02 -11.96 5.29
N ARG A 156 -2.82 -11.35 5.16
CA ARG A 156 -2.53 -10.24 4.26
C ARG A 156 -2.29 -10.66 2.81
N ALA A 157 -2.19 -11.96 2.51
CA ALA A 157 -1.92 -12.47 1.17
C ALA A 157 -3.19 -12.40 0.28
N VAL A 158 -3.69 -11.20 0.06
CA VAL A 158 -4.88 -10.90 -0.77
C VAL A 158 -4.62 -9.73 -1.71
N GLY A 159 -5.27 -9.74 -2.86
CA GLY A 159 -5.12 -8.67 -3.87
C GLY A 159 -3.67 -8.53 -4.35
N ASN A 160 -3.17 -7.30 -4.38
CA ASN A 160 -1.81 -6.97 -4.87
C ASN A 160 -0.75 -6.98 -3.76
N TYR A 161 -1.00 -7.58 -2.61
CA TYR A 161 0.00 -7.62 -1.55
C TYR A 161 1.20 -8.49 -1.96
N ALA A 162 2.42 -8.05 -1.63
CA ALA A 162 3.66 -8.65 -2.10
C ALA A 162 3.80 -10.16 -1.82
N TYR A 163 3.12 -10.70 -0.81
CA TYR A 163 3.09 -12.13 -0.52
C TYR A 163 2.58 -12.97 -1.69
N VAL A 164 1.57 -12.47 -2.41
CA VAL A 164 0.97 -13.20 -3.55
C VAL A 164 2.00 -13.38 -4.66
N PHE A 165 2.67 -12.30 -5.05
CA PHE A 165 3.75 -12.34 -6.04
C PHE A 165 4.90 -13.27 -5.60
N LEU A 166 5.34 -13.14 -4.34
CA LEU A 166 6.45 -13.93 -3.81
C LEU A 166 6.14 -15.42 -3.78
N ALA A 167 4.95 -15.81 -3.35
CA ALA A 167 4.54 -17.20 -3.30
C ALA A 167 4.47 -17.81 -4.72
N GLN A 168 3.88 -17.11 -5.68
CA GLN A 168 3.82 -17.54 -7.08
C GLN A 168 5.21 -17.71 -7.68
N ARG A 169 6.09 -16.71 -7.48
CA ARG A 169 7.46 -16.76 -7.97
C ARG A 169 8.26 -17.89 -7.32
N TYR A 170 8.12 -18.08 -6.02
CA TYR A 170 8.78 -19.15 -5.27
C TYR A 170 8.36 -20.54 -5.75
N MET A 171 7.06 -20.79 -5.87
CA MET A 171 6.54 -22.09 -6.31
C MET A 171 6.97 -22.46 -7.74
N THR A 172 7.31 -21.49 -8.58
CA THR A 172 7.77 -21.71 -9.96
C THR A 172 9.28 -21.79 -10.10
N THR A 173 10.07 -21.22 -9.16
CA THR A 173 11.53 -21.11 -9.31
C THR A 173 12.33 -21.98 -8.35
N ALA A 174 11.79 -22.31 -7.18
CA ALA A 174 12.50 -23.08 -6.17
C ALA A 174 12.58 -24.57 -6.55
N ASP A 175 13.75 -25.18 -6.32
CA ASP A 175 13.97 -26.60 -6.62
C ASP A 175 13.13 -27.51 -5.69
N LYS A 176 12.96 -27.12 -4.44
CA LYS A 176 12.21 -27.87 -3.41
C LYS A 176 11.31 -26.94 -2.58
N PRO A 177 10.28 -26.36 -3.18
CA PRO A 177 9.45 -25.38 -2.50
C PRO A 177 8.64 -25.98 -1.35
N LEU A 178 8.61 -25.27 -0.22
CA LEU A 178 7.72 -25.52 0.92
C LEU A 178 7.31 -24.20 1.54
N ILE A 179 6.00 -23.98 1.71
CA ILE A 179 5.47 -22.76 2.32
C ILE A 179 4.86 -23.08 3.68
N LEU A 180 5.34 -22.37 4.70
CA LEU A 180 4.74 -22.30 6.02
C LEU A 180 4.07 -20.94 6.19
N ALA A 181 2.76 -20.88 6.10
CA ALA A 181 1.99 -19.67 6.33
C ALA A 181 1.44 -19.63 7.76
N MET A 182 1.59 -18.52 8.46
CA MET A 182 1.20 -18.41 9.87
C MET A 182 0.30 -17.21 10.10
N THR A 183 -0.70 -17.36 10.93
CA THR A 183 -1.54 -16.25 11.43
C THR A 183 -2.19 -16.60 12.76
N ALA A 184 -2.53 -15.58 13.55
CA ALA A 184 -3.40 -15.76 14.73
C ALA A 184 -4.89 -15.71 14.35
N SER A 185 -5.22 -15.06 13.24
CA SER A 185 -6.59 -14.80 12.81
C SER A 185 -6.66 -14.64 11.29
N PRO A 186 -7.13 -15.66 10.57
CA PRO A 186 -7.18 -15.62 9.11
C PRO A 186 -8.37 -14.80 8.56
N GLY A 187 -9.29 -14.35 9.43
CA GLY A 187 -10.52 -13.64 9.07
C GLY A 187 -11.78 -14.53 9.16
N GLY A 188 -12.95 -13.90 9.31
CA GLY A 188 -14.22 -14.58 9.56
C GLY A 188 -14.92 -15.16 8.33
N ALA A 189 -14.56 -14.72 7.11
CA ALA A 189 -15.19 -15.19 5.88
C ALA A 189 -14.39 -16.35 5.27
N GLN A 190 -15.07 -17.48 5.06
CA GLN A 190 -14.46 -18.69 4.47
C GLN A 190 -13.83 -18.42 3.10
N GLU A 191 -14.48 -17.61 2.27
CA GLU A 191 -13.99 -17.18 0.95
C GLU A 191 -12.60 -16.53 1.04
N LYS A 192 -12.41 -15.60 2.00
CA LYS A 192 -11.11 -14.94 2.20
C LYS A 192 -10.01 -15.90 2.62
N VAL A 193 -10.33 -16.90 3.41
CA VAL A 193 -9.36 -17.93 3.81
C VAL A 193 -8.98 -18.79 2.60
N GLN A 194 -9.96 -19.13 1.77
CA GLN A 194 -9.73 -19.84 0.52
C GLN A 194 -8.88 -19.01 -0.46
N ASP A 195 -9.13 -17.72 -0.57
CA ASP A 195 -8.31 -16.80 -1.38
C ASP A 195 -6.86 -16.78 -0.90
N VAL A 196 -6.62 -16.67 0.42
CA VAL A 196 -5.27 -16.73 1.00
C VAL A 196 -4.61 -18.07 0.72
N CYS A 197 -5.32 -19.19 0.90
CA CYS A 197 -4.80 -20.53 0.58
C CYS A 197 -4.44 -20.65 -0.89
N ALA A 198 -5.31 -20.19 -1.79
CA ALA A 198 -5.07 -20.22 -3.23
C ALA A 198 -3.85 -19.35 -3.63
N ASN A 199 -3.78 -18.13 -3.09
CA ASN A 199 -2.70 -17.19 -3.39
C ASN A 199 -1.32 -17.64 -2.90
N LEU A 200 -1.27 -18.41 -1.80
CA LEU A 200 -0.04 -18.95 -1.22
C LEU A 200 0.22 -20.42 -1.61
N GLY A 201 -0.63 -21.04 -2.42
CA GLY A 201 -0.50 -22.46 -2.78
C GLY A 201 -0.60 -23.42 -1.58
N ILE A 202 -1.40 -23.04 -0.56
CA ILE A 202 -1.59 -23.85 0.65
C ILE A 202 -2.50 -25.05 0.33
N THR A 203 -2.05 -26.23 0.71
CA THR A 203 -2.78 -27.49 0.53
C THR A 203 -3.31 -28.07 1.84
N GLN A 204 -2.78 -27.63 2.98
CA GLN A 204 -3.15 -28.11 4.29
C GLN A 204 -3.37 -26.95 5.28
N VAL A 205 -4.39 -27.05 6.13
CA VAL A 205 -4.66 -26.08 7.18
C VAL A 205 -4.61 -26.78 8.55
N GLU A 206 -3.69 -26.34 9.40
CA GLU A 206 -3.57 -26.76 10.79
C GLU A 206 -4.07 -25.66 11.71
N ASN A 207 -5.15 -25.92 12.40
CA ASN A 207 -5.76 -25.00 13.34
C ASN A 207 -5.72 -25.58 14.75
N ARG A 208 -5.28 -24.78 15.71
CA ARG A 208 -5.40 -25.06 17.13
C ARG A 208 -6.04 -23.90 17.85
N THR A 209 -6.96 -24.21 18.73
CA THR A 209 -7.67 -23.24 19.58
C THR A 209 -7.21 -23.38 21.03
N GLU A 210 -7.49 -22.37 21.84
CA GLU A 210 -7.19 -22.40 23.29
C GLU A 210 -7.93 -23.49 24.03
N ASN A 211 -9.01 -24.03 23.44
CA ASN A 211 -9.85 -25.08 24.03
C ASN A 211 -9.43 -26.49 23.62
N ASP A 212 -8.47 -26.64 22.72
CA ASP A 212 -8.05 -27.97 22.28
C ASP A 212 -7.27 -28.67 23.38
N PRO A 213 -7.50 -29.99 23.58
CA PRO A 213 -6.93 -30.72 24.72
C PRO A 213 -5.42 -30.66 24.82
N ASP A 214 -4.72 -30.66 23.67
CA ASP A 214 -3.27 -30.57 23.54
C ASP A 214 -2.71 -29.14 23.76
N VAL A 215 -3.55 -28.11 23.69
CA VAL A 215 -3.20 -26.70 23.86
C VAL A 215 -3.57 -26.20 25.28
N ARG A 216 -4.70 -26.65 25.82
CA ARG A 216 -5.27 -26.15 27.08
C ARG A 216 -4.29 -26.10 28.26
N PRO A 217 -3.35 -27.06 28.46
CA PRO A 217 -2.38 -27.01 29.55
C PRO A 217 -1.41 -25.81 29.49
N TYR A 218 -1.29 -25.17 28.35
CA TYR A 218 -0.35 -24.07 28.10
C TYR A 218 -1.03 -22.69 27.96
N VAL A 219 -2.35 -22.64 28.17
CA VAL A 219 -3.15 -21.41 28.07
C VAL A 219 -3.39 -20.85 29.46
N HIS A 220 -3.08 -19.57 29.63
CA HIS A 220 -3.47 -18.81 30.81
C HIS A 220 -4.88 -18.25 30.63
N GLU A 221 -5.65 -18.22 31.71
CA GLU A 221 -7.01 -17.70 31.67
C GLU A 221 -7.03 -16.21 31.38
N ARG A 222 -8.03 -15.80 30.59
CA ARG A 222 -8.31 -14.40 30.30
C ARG A 222 -9.72 -14.08 30.74
N ASP A 223 -9.83 -13.25 31.75
CA ASP A 223 -11.13 -12.72 32.17
C ASP A 223 -11.51 -11.54 31.27
N VAL A 224 -12.65 -11.62 30.59
CA VAL A 224 -13.17 -10.59 29.68
C VAL A 224 -14.40 -9.95 30.30
N GLU A 225 -14.20 -8.78 30.89
CA GLU A 225 -15.24 -7.96 31.48
C GLU A 225 -15.80 -6.95 30.49
N ILE A 226 -17.11 -6.75 30.48
CA ILE A 226 -17.77 -5.72 29.69
C ILE A 226 -18.35 -4.68 30.64
N VAL A 227 -17.88 -3.46 30.50
CA VAL A 227 -18.33 -2.32 31.29
C VAL A 227 -19.22 -1.43 30.43
N THR A 228 -20.51 -1.40 30.78
CA THR A 228 -21.51 -0.59 30.10
C THR A 228 -21.52 0.83 30.66
N ILE A 229 -21.56 1.83 29.79
CA ILE A 229 -21.48 3.25 30.12
C ILE A 229 -22.70 3.98 29.55
N ASP A 230 -23.36 4.79 30.37
CA ASP A 230 -24.46 5.64 29.97
C ASP A 230 -23.95 7.04 29.57
N LEU A 231 -24.44 7.54 28.44
CA LEU A 231 -24.12 8.90 28.00
C LEU A 231 -24.81 9.96 28.85
N PRO A 232 -24.14 11.09 29.15
CA PRO A 232 -24.76 12.23 29.80
C PRO A 232 -25.79 12.92 28.89
N VAL A 233 -26.65 13.71 29.50
CA VAL A 233 -27.78 14.34 28.81
C VAL A 233 -27.33 15.28 27.71
N GLU A 234 -26.23 15.98 27.93
CA GLU A 234 -25.63 16.95 26.99
C GLU A 234 -25.18 16.25 25.69
N LEU A 235 -24.47 15.12 25.79
CA LEU A 235 -24.06 14.36 24.63
C LEU A 235 -25.26 13.70 23.93
N LYS A 236 -26.27 13.23 24.67
CA LYS A 236 -27.51 12.72 24.07
C LYS A 236 -28.26 13.83 23.30
N ALA A 237 -28.22 15.07 23.77
CA ALA A 237 -28.81 16.23 23.07
C ALA A 237 -28.04 16.56 21.78
N ALA A 238 -26.70 16.57 21.84
CA ALA A 238 -25.86 16.79 20.66
C ALA A 238 -26.08 15.70 19.59
N ILE A 239 -26.13 14.42 19.99
CA ILE A 239 -26.41 13.30 19.09
C ILE A 239 -27.79 13.43 18.44
N ARG A 240 -28.82 13.87 19.19
CA ARG A 240 -30.15 14.12 18.62
C ARG A 240 -30.11 15.23 17.57
N ALA A 241 -29.44 16.34 17.83
CA ALA A 241 -29.30 17.42 16.86
C ALA A 241 -28.59 16.96 15.57
N ILE A 242 -27.52 16.19 15.69
CA ILE A 242 -26.81 15.63 14.53
C ILE A 242 -27.70 14.64 13.76
N ASN A 243 -28.48 13.81 14.47
CA ASN A 243 -29.38 12.84 13.86
C ASN A 243 -30.52 13.53 13.08
N THR A 244 -31.06 14.65 13.56
CA THR A 244 -32.02 15.47 12.79
C THR A 244 -31.41 15.92 11.46
N LEU A 245 -30.15 16.41 11.48
CA LEU A 245 -29.46 16.78 10.25
C LEU A 245 -29.25 15.60 9.31
N ILE A 246 -28.96 14.41 9.83
CA ILE A 246 -28.84 13.17 9.04
C ILE A 246 -30.18 12.83 8.36
N GLU A 247 -31.29 12.91 9.09
CA GLU A 247 -32.65 12.66 8.56
C GLU A 247 -33.00 13.64 7.44
N ASP A 248 -32.69 14.94 7.62
CA ASP A 248 -32.89 15.96 6.57
C ASP A 248 -32.07 15.65 5.30
N ARG A 249 -30.79 15.21 5.46
CA ARG A 249 -29.95 14.87 4.31
C ARG A 249 -30.41 13.58 3.60
N LEU A 250 -30.90 12.60 4.36
CA LEU A 250 -31.54 11.41 3.77
C LEU A 250 -32.83 11.76 3.02
N ALA A 251 -33.70 12.62 3.59
CA ALA A 251 -34.90 13.10 2.93
C ALA A 251 -34.57 13.84 1.62
N LEU A 252 -33.52 14.67 1.64
CA LEU A 252 -33.04 15.39 0.45
C LEU A 252 -32.54 14.43 -0.65
N LEU A 253 -31.78 13.39 -0.30
CA LEU A 253 -31.37 12.35 -1.26
C LEU A 253 -32.59 11.59 -1.80
N GLY A 254 -33.56 11.27 -0.95
CA GLY A 254 -34.80 10.63 -1.36
C GLY A 254 -35.61 11.47 -2.35
N SER A 255 -35.70 12.81 -2.14
CA SER A 255 -36.43 13.72 -3.03
C SER A 255 -35.81 13.81 -4.43
N VAL A 256 -34.51 13.56 -4.55
CA VAL A 256 -33.77 13.53 -5.82
C VAL A 256 -33.79 12.13 -6.46
N GLY A 257 -34.57 11.20 -5.87
CA GLY A 257 -34.83 9.87 -6.44
C GLY A 257 -33.73 8.83 -6.16
N PHE A 258 -33.03 8.96 -5.04
CA PHE A 258 -32.13 7.90 -4.53
C PHE A 258 -32.88 7.00 -3.55
N ALA A 259 -32.60 5.68 -3.60
CA ALA A 259 -33.11 4.75 -2.61
C ALA A 259 -32.34 4.94 -1.29
N VAL A 260 -33.00 5.49 -0.28
CA VAL A 260 -32.42 5.76 1.03
C VAL A 260 -33.09 4.94 2.14
N PRO A 261 -32.34 4.36 3.07
CA PRO A 261 -32.90 3.66 4.22
C PRO A 261 -33.41 4.66 5.28
N LYS A 262 -34.23 4.19 6.20
CA LYS A 262 -34.48 4.93 7.43
C LYS A 262 -33.19 5.07 8.24
N ARG A 263 -33.05 6.17 9.03
CA ARG A 263 -31.85 6.46 9.82
C ARG A 263 -31.42 5.29 10.72
N GLU A 264 -32.35 4.58 11.38
CA GLU A 264 -32.07 3.44 12.26
C GLU A 264 -31.40 2.25 11.55
N ARG A 265 -31.56 2.19 10.21
CA ARG A 265 -30.95 1.13 9.37
C ARG A 265 -29.75 1.64 8.58
N LEU A 266 -29.28 2.85 8.85
CA LEU A 266 -28.17 3.48 8.15
C LEU A 266 -26.82 2.84 8.54
N SER A 267 -26.51 1.72 7.94
CA SER A 267 -25.22 1.03 8.06
C SER A 267 -24.21 1.54 7.02
N MET A 268 -22.93 1.18 7.18
CA MET A 268 -21.91 1.45 6.15
C MET A 268 -22.24 0.77 4.80
N ARG A 269 -22.94 -0.37 4.84
CA ARG A 269 -23.37 -1.07 3.62
C ARG A 269 -24.38 -0.24 2.85
N GLU A 270 -25.38 0.32 3.54
CA GLU A 270 -26.36 1.21 2.91
C GLU A 270 -25.70 2.50 2.40
N LEU A 271 -24.82 3.10 3.16
CA LEU A 271 -24.05 4.28 2.72
C LEU A 271 -23.26 3.99 1.45
N ASN A 272 -22.55 2.86 1.39
CA ASN A 272 -21.83 2.43 0.19
C ASN A 272 -22.79 2.18 -1.00
N GLY A 273 -24.00 1.64 -0.75
CA GLY A 273 -25.04 1.47 -1.74
C GLY A 273 -25.54 2.80 -2.33
N ILE A 274 -25.75 3.81 -1.46
CA ILE A 274 -26.09 5.17 -1.89
C ILE A 274 -24.97 5.77 -2.74
N ASN A 275 -23.71 5.63 -2.29
CA ASN A 275 -22.57 6.13 -3.03
C ASN A 275 -22.45 5.47 -4.42
N ALA A 276 -22.67 4.15 -4.51
CA ALA A 276 -22.64 3.44 -5.80
C ALA A 276 -23.69 3.99 -6.77
N GLN A 277 -24.93 4.24 -6.31
CA GLN A 277 -25.97 4.87 -7.10
C GLN A 277 -25.58 6.29 -7.56
N ILE A 278 -24.97 7.08 -6.67
CA ILE A 278 -24.47 8.43 -6.98
C ILE A 278 -23.40 8.36 -8.07
N GLN A 279 -22.42 7.47 -7.93
CA GLN A 279 -21.33 7.30 -8.91
C GLN A 279 -21.89 6.86 -10.27
N GLN A 280 -22.85 5.95 -10.29
CA GLN A 280 -23.52 5.52 -11.53
C GLN A 280 -24.22 6.69 -12.24
N ARG A 281 -24.92 7.57 -11.51
CA ARG A 281 -25.55 8.76 -12.10
C ARG A 281 -24.52 9.78 -12.59
N ILE A 282 -23.42 9.97 -11.87
CA ILE A 282 -22.31 10.84 -12.30
C ILE A 282 -21.70 10.31 -13.60
N GLN A 283 -21.48 9.00 -13.72
CA GLN A 283 -21.00 8.37 -14.95
C GLN A 283 -21.94 8.61 -16.13
N ASN A 284 -23.25 8.60 -15.87
CA ASN A 284 -24.28 8.90 -16.86
C ASN A 284 -24.46 10.41 -17.14
N ARG A 285 -23.59 11.28 -16.57
CA ARG A 285 -23.64 12.75 -16.68
C ARG A 285 -24.93 13.39 -16.16
N ASP A 286 -25.61 12.73 -15.23
CA ASP A 286 -26.81 13.25 -14.58
C ASP A 286 -26.42 14.33 -13.55
N THR A 287 -26.93 15.54 -13.72
CA THR A 287 -26.69 16.68 -12.82
C THR A 287 -27.12 16.39 -11.39
N ALA A 288 -28.16 15.56 -11.20
CA ALA A 288 -28.62 15.12 -9.90
C ALA A 288 -27.56 14.29 -9.16
N GLY A 289 -26.70 13.53 -9.87
CA GLY A 289 -25.58 12.80 -9.29
C GLY A 289 -24.55 13.71 -8.59
N TYR A 290 -24.18 14.82 -9.22
CA TYR A 290 -23.24 15.78 -8.64
C TYR A 290 -23.82 16.51 -7.41
N ALA A 291 -25.11 16.90 -7.46
CA ALA A 291 -25.77 17.50 -6.31
C ALA A 291 -25.83 16.52 -5.12
N ALA A 292 -26.22 15.27 -5.38
CA ALA A 292 -26.29 14.20 -4.40
C ALA A 292 -24.92 13.85 -3.79
N ALA A 293 -23.83 13.90 -4.56
CA ALA A 293 -22.48 13.68 -4.03
C ALA A 293 -22.10 14.68 -2.93
N SER A 294 -22.52 15.94 -3.07
CA SER A 294 -22.27 16.95 -2.03
C SER A 294 -23.10 16.67 -0.77
N VAL A 295 -24.37 16.27 -0.90
CA VAL A 295 -25.21 15.89 0.24
C VAL A 295 -24.70 14.61 0.91
N TYR A 296 -24.23 13.65 0.14
CA TYR A 296 -23.59 12.44 0.67
C TYR A 296 -22.32 12.77 1.48
N ALA A 297 -21.51 13.72 1.04
CA ALA A 297 -20.34 14.17 1.78
C ALA A 297 -20.74 14.82 3.13
N GLU A 298 -21.83 15.59 3.18
CA GLU A 298 -22.39 16.10 4.43
C GLU A 298 -22.84 14.96 5.36
N LEU A 299 -23.56 13.98 4.81
CA LEU A 299 -24.03 12.80 5.53
C LEU A 299 -22.87 12.02 6.17
N MET A 300 -21.76 11.84 5.44
CA MET A 300 -20.56 11.17 5.96
C MET A 300 -19.91 11.97 7.10
N LYS A 301 -19.82 13.28 6.99
CA LYS A 301 -19.29 14.16 8.06
C LYS A 301 -20.17 14.10 9.32
N LEU A 302 -21.48 14.16 9.16
CA LEU A 302 -22.45 14.06 10.27
C LEU A 302 -22.40 12.69 10.95
N ARG A 303 -22.31 11.61 10.16
CA ARG A 303 -22.16 10.26 10.69
C ARG A 303 -20.89 10.10 11.51
N HIS A 304 -19.79 10.70 11.04
CA HIS A 304 -18.54 10.70 11.79
C HIS A 304 -18.69 11.49 13.12
N ALA A 305 -19.36 12.61 13.11
CA ALA A 305 -19.66 13.40 14.33
C ALA A 305 -20.47 12.58 15.35
N VAL A 306 -21.48 11.81 14.92
CA VAL A 306 -22.22 10.88 15.81
C VAL A 306 -21.27 9.86 16.44
N THR A 307 -20.40 9.23 15.65
CA THR A 307 -19.43 8.24 16.16
C THR A 307 -18.50 8.86 17.22
N LEU A 308 -18.04 10.10 17.00
CA LEU A 308 -17.20 10.80 17.97
C LEU A 308 -17.96 11.08 19.27
N ALA A 309 -19.21 11.55 19.18
CA ALA A 309 -20.04 11.80 20.35
C ALA A 309 -20.39 10.54 21.14
N GLU A 310 -20.65 9.42 20.44
CA GLU A 310 -21.05 8.15 21.04
C GLU A 310 -19.93 7.44 21.77
N SER A 311 -18.71 7.48 21.24
CA SER A 311 -17.64 6.57 21.68
C SER A 311 -16.34 7.24 22.04
N GLN A 312 -16.03 8.44 21.50
CA GLN A 312 -14.69 9.01 21.63
C GLN A 312 -14.58 10.10 22.70
N GLY A 313 -15.59 10.98 22.82
CA GLY A 313 -15.61 12.02 23.82
C GLY A 313 -16.16 13.35 23.34
N SER A 314 -16.50 14.23 24.29
CA SER A 314 -17.03 15.56 24.01
C SER A 314 -15.97 16.50 23.46
N GLU A 315 -14.73 16.44 23.94
CA GLU A 315 -13.64 17.29 23.43
C GLU A 315 -13.24 16.93 22.00
N VAL A 316 -13.24 15.63 21.63
CA VAL A 316 -13.00 15.20 20.24
C VAL A 316 -14.11 15.69 19.32
N LEU A 317 -15.38 15.58 19.75
CA LEU A 317 -16.51 16.12 18.99
C LEU A 317 -16.39 17.61 18.81
N LYS A 318 -16.10 18.36 19.87
CA LYS A 318 -15.92 19.83 19.87
C LYS A 318 -14.83 20.25 18.86
N GLY A 319 -13.67 19.61 18.91
CA GLY A 319 -12.58 19.85 17.96
C GLY A 319 -12.99 19.58 16.50
N TYR A 320 -13.72 18.49 16.27
CA TYR A 320 -14.19 18.14 14.92
C TYR A 320 -15.25 19.13 14.40
N VAL A 321 -16.22 19.53 15.20
CA VAL A 321 -17.25 20.52 14.83
C VAL A 321 -16.60 21.87 14.55
N ALA A 322 -15.66 22.32 15.40
CA ALA A 322 -14.91 23.56 15.20
C ALA A 322 -14.11 23.54 13.88
N LYS A 323 -13.46 22.40 13.55
CA LYS A 323 -12.76 22.21 12.29
C LYS A 323 -13.71 22.34 11.09
N LEU A 324 -14.90 21.74 11.13
CA LEU A 324 -15.88 21.84 10.04
C LEU A 324 -16.39 23.28 9.85
N ILE A 325 -16.61 24.04 10.94
CA ILE A 325 -16.98 25.47 10.88
C ILE A 325 -15.85 26.29 10.25
N ALA A 326 -14.60 26.07 10.67
CA ALA A 326 -13.43 26.78 10.12
C ALA A 326 -13.22 26.46 8.63
N GLU A 327 -13.32 25.19 8.23
CA GLU A 327 -13.29 24.78 6.82
C GLU A 327 -14.40 25.46 5.99
N GLY A 328 -15.61 25.56 6.55
CA GLY A 328 -16.76 26.16 5.86
C GLY A 328 -16.66 27.68 5.71
N SER A 329 -15.87 28.34 6.55
CA SER A 329 -15.66 29.80 6.53
C SER A 329 -14.45 30.21 5.67
N GLY A 330 -13.56 29.28 5.32
CA GLY A 330 -12.34 29.54 4.54
C GLY A 330 -12.56 29.48 3.02
N ALA A 331 -11.73 30.20 2.26
CA ALA A 331 -11.83 30.32 0.80
C ALA A 331 -11.58 28.99 0.02
N GLY A 332 -11.09 27.93 0.67
CA GLY A 332 -10.80 26.62 0.07
C GLY A 332 -11.61 25.48 0.66
N GLY A 333 -12.60 25.74 1.48
CA GLY A 333 -13.37 24.70 2.17
C GLY A 333 -14.27 23.89 1.26
N SER A 334 -14.48 22.61 1.60
CA SER A 334 -15.36 21.71 0.83
C SER A 334 -16.80 22.25 0.82
N LYS A 335 -17.53 22.07 -0.30
CA LYS A 335 -18.96 22.45 -0.43
C LYS A 335 -19.81 21.90 0.73
N ALA A 336 -19.50 20.69 1.21
CA ALA A 336 -20.17 20.07 2.34
C ALA A 336 -19.94 20.84 3.66
N SER A 337 -18.69 21.22 3.98
CA SER A 337 -18.39 22.03 5.17
C SER A 337 -18.99 23.43 5.09
N GLN A 338 -19.00 24.05 3.89
CA GLN A 338 -19.64 25.35 3.67
C GLN A 338 -21.15 25.30 3.91
N ARG A 339 -21.85 24.23 3.54
CA ARG A 339 -23.27 24.06 3.81
C ARG A 339 -23.55 23.81 5.29
N LEU A 340 -22.79 22.89 5.90
CA LEU A 340 -22.93 22.60 7.33
C LEU A 340 -22.64 23.84 8.20
N SER A 341 -21.63 24.64 7.87
CA SER A 341 -21.30 25.86 8.61
C SER A 341 -22.37 26.93 8.53
N LYS A 342 -23.29 26.88 7.55
CA LYS A 342 -24.43 27.80 7.39
C LYS A 342 -25.71 27.22 7.98
N ASP A 343 -25.78 25.94 8.28
CA ASP A 343 -26.95 25.27 8.81
C ASP A 343 -27.23 25.74 10.27
N PRO A 344 -28.43 26.24 10.59
CA PRO A 344 -28.73 26.77 11.94
C PRO A 344 -28.61 25.71 13.04
N VAL A 345 -29.02 24.46 12.78
CA VAL A 345 -28.94 23.37 13.76
C VAL A 345 -27.49 23.03 14.04
N PHE A 346 -26.63 22.96 12.97
CA PHE A 346 -25.22 22.69 13.12
C PHE A 346 -24.48 23.84 13.85
N ARG A 347 -24.86 25.10 13.61
CA ARG A 347 -24.33 26.24 14.36
C ARG A 347 -24.74 26.18 15.83
N GLY A 348 -26.01 25.88 16.10
CA GLY A 348 -26.48 25.71 17.47
C GLY A 348 -25.74 24.61 18.22
N LEU A 349 -25.41 23.50 17.53
CA LEU A 349 -24.54 22.44 18.05
C LEU A 349 -23.13 23.00 18.36
N PHE A 350 -22.54 23.75 17.45
CA PHE A 350 -21.23 24.37 17.67
C PHE A 350 -21.24 25.28 18.91
N ASP A 351 -22.22 26.20 19.03
CA ASP A 351 -22.36 27.08 20.17
C ASP A 351 -22.53 26.28 21.47
N GLN A 352 -23.30 25.20 21.45
CA GLN A 352 -23.45 24.31 22.59
C GLN A 352 -22.10 23.69 22.99
N THR A 353 -21.28 23.21 22.00
CA THR A 353 -19.97 22.62 22.31
C THR A 353 -19.00 23.60 22.96
N LEU A 354 -19.13 24.91 22.69
CA LEU A 354 -18.29 25.95 23.31
C LEU A 354 -18.60 26.14 24.81
N THR A 355 -19.78 25.76 25.27
CA THR A 355 -20.15 25.83 26.70
C THR A 355 -19.50 24.71 27.53
N TRP A 356 -18.99 23.67 26.90
CA TRP A 356 -18.36 22.53 27.58
C TRP A 356 -16.98 22.93 28.11
N LYS A 357 -16.80 22.85 29.42
CA LYS A 357 -15.57 23.25 30.11
C LYS A 357 -14.59 22.10 30.35
N ALA A 358 -15.07 20.86 30.28
CA ALA A 358 -14.30 19.64 30.50
C ALA A 358 -14.91 18.50 29.70
N GLU A 359 -14.16 17.40 29.61
CA GLU A 359 -14.66 16.17 28.99
C GLU A 359 -15.92 15.66 29.70
N LEU A 360 -17.00 15.52 28.96
CA LEU A 360 -18.30 15.08 29.49
C LEU A 360 -18.46 13.57 29.42
N HIS A 361 -17.74 12.90 28.52
CA HIS A 361 -17.91 11.44 28.35
C HIS A 361 -17.32 10.70 29.54
N PRO A 362 -18.06 9.74 30.14
CA PRO A 362 -17.60 9.07 31.36
C PRO A 362 -16.43 8.09 31.16
N LYS A 363 -16.09 7.71 29.92
CA LYS A 363 -15.04 6.73 29.63
C LYS A 363 -13.66 7.09 30.21
N PRO A 364 -13.13 8.33 30.12
CA PRO A 364 -11.82 8.66 30.70
C PRO A 364 -11.79 8.45 32.22
N ALA A 365 -12.84 8.86 32.92
CA ALA A 365 -12.97 8.63 34.37
C ALA A 365 -13.01 7.11 34.69
N ARG A 366 -13.75 6.33 33.88
CA ARG A 366 -13.81 4.89 34.06
C ARG A 366 -12.48 4.19 33.77
N VAL A 367 -11.71 4.68 32.78
CA VAL A 367 -10.34 4.19 32.55
C VAL A 367 -9.47 4.47 33.77
N LEU A 368 -9.56 5.68 34.33
CA LEU A 368 -8.82 6.04 35.56
C LEU A 368 -9.14 5.08 36.72
N ASP A 369 -10.43 4.85 37.00
CA ASP A 369 -10.87 3.91 38.06
C ASP A 369 -10.29 2.51 37.88
N LEU A 370 -10.32 1.99 36.65
CA LEU A 370 -9.81 0.66 36.32
C LEU A 370 -8.29 0.60 36.50
N VAL A 371 -7.57 1.64 36.06
CA VAL A 371 -6.11 1.75 36.19
C VAL A 371 -5.71 1.85 37.66
N GLN A 372 -6.35 2.74 38.42
CA GLN A 372 -6.07 2.91 39.85
C GLN A 372 -6.28 1.61 40.62
N LYS A 373 -7.44 0.98 40.46
CA LYS A 373 -7.75 -0.29 41.10
C LYS A 373 -6.71 -1.37 40.77
N GLN A 374 -6.31 -1.48 39.49
CA GLN A 374 -5.31 -2.48 39.07
C GLN A 374 -3.93 -2.18 39.71
N LEU A 375 -3.51 -0.91 39.80
CA LEU A 375 -2.23 -0.54 40.37
C LEU A 375 -2.21 -0.61 41.89
N GLU A 376 -3.36 -0.39 42.56
CA GLU A 376 -3.53 -0.63 44.01
C GLU A 376 -3.40 -2.10 44.37
N GLU A 377 -4.08 -2.99 43.60
CA GLU A 377 -4.03 -4.43 43.81
C GLU A 377 -2.67 -5.03 43.42
N HIS A 378 -2.07 -4.50 42.33
CA HIS A 378 -0.84 -5.01 41.72
C HIS A 378 0.05 -3.85 41.22
N PRO A 379 0.90 -3.26 42.06
CA PRO A 379 1.69 -2.06 41.74
C PRO A 379 2.63 -2.22 40.54
N ASP A 380 3.07 -3.45 40.26
CA ASP A 380 3.97 -3.76 39.14
C ASP A 380 3.24 -4.06 37.81
N SER A 381 1.91 -3.99 37.79
CA SER A 381 1.12 -4.27 36.60
C SER A 381 1.47 -3.36 35.43
N ARG A 382 1.52 -3.96 34.25
CA ARG A 382 1.59 -3.24 32.98
C ARG A 382 0.18 -3.19 32.36
N ILE A 383 -0.25 -2.02 31.97
CA ILE A 383 -1.59 -1.75 31.49
C ILE A 383 -1.49 -1.17 30.09
N ILE A 384 -2.34 -1.62 29.16
CA ILE A 384 -2.49 -1.00 27.85
C ILE A 384 -3.94 -0.58 27.62
N VAL A 385 -4.12 0.66 27.16
CA VAL A 385 -5.43 1.20 26.78
C VAL A 385 -5.45 1.38 25.27
N PHE A 386 -6.38 0.74 24.58
CA PHE A 386 -6.54 0.87 23.14
C PHE A 386 -7.66 1.83 22.78
N ALA A 387 -7.36 2.86 21.97
CA ALA A 387 -8.35 3.74 21.37
C ALA A 387 -8.12 3.87 19.86
N THR A 388 -9.17 4.14 19.09
CA THR A 388 -9.08 4.17 17.61
C THR A 388 -8.48 5.46 17.10
N PHE A 389 -8.77 6.59 17.74
CA PHE A 389 -8.35 7.93 17.29
C PHE A 389 -7.20 8.48 18.13
N ARG A 390 -6.31 9.25 17.49
CA ARG A 390 -5.16 9.89 18.16
C ARG A 390 -5.58 10.91 19.19
N ASP A 391 -6.59 11.71 18.84
CA ASP A 391 -7.15 12.73 19.73
C ASP A 391 -7.67 12.09 21.03
N THR A 392 -8.35 10.95 20.91
CA THR A 392 -8.82 10.17 22.07
C THR A 392 -7.65 9.65 22.91
N VAL A 393 -6.60 9.12 22.26
CA VAL A 393 -5.37 8.71 22.96
C VAL A 393 -4.78 9.88 23.75
N GLN A 394 -4.71 11.08 23.16
CA GLN A 394 -4.17 12.25 23.84
C GLN A 394 -5.04 12.66 25.03
N ILE A 395 -6.37 12.71 24.88
CA ILE A 395 -7.30 13.03 25.97
C ILE A 395 -7.17 12.04 27.14
N VAL A 396 -7.06 10.75 26.85
CA VAL A 396 -6.89 9.72 27.91
C VAL A 396 -5.53 9.91 28.60
N VAL A 397 -4.45 10.19 27.87
CA VAL A 397 -3.12 10.46 28.45
C VAL A 397 -3.17 11.71 29.34
N ASP A 398 -3.75 12.80 28.86
CA ASP A 398 -3.85 14.05 29.61
C ASP A 398 -4.69 13.86 30.90
N TYR A 399 -5.81 13.13 30.79
CA TYR A 399 -6.68 12.85 31.91
C TYR A 399 -5.99 11.98 32.98
N LEU A 400 -5.30 10.90 32.58
CA LEU A 400 -4.56 10.04 33.49
C LEU A 400 -3.39 10.79 34.14
N THR A 401 -2.64 11.58 33.36
CA THR A 401 -1.50 12.37 33.87
C THR A 401 -1.97 13.43 34.88
N ALA A 402 -3.06 14.12 34.60
CA ALA A 402 -3.65 15.11 35.54
C ALA A 402 -4.08 14.47 36.86
N ASN A 403 -4.35 13.17 36.90
CA ASN A 403 -4.68 12.41 38.09
C ASN A 403 -3.49 11.59 38.66
N GLY A 404 -2.26 11.94 38.30
CA GLY A 404 -1.04 11.39 38.89
C GLY A 404 -0.61 10.02 38.36
N ILE A 405 -1.20 9.53 37.27
CA ILE A 405 -0.81 8.27 36.65
C ILE A 405 0.26 8.50 35.58
N ALA A 406 1.42 7.92 35.77
CA ALA A 406 2.49 7.93 34.75
C ALA A 406 2.10 7.08 33.56
N CYS A 407 1.85 7.73 32.42
CA CYS A 407 1.43 7.08 31.17
C CYS A 407 2.09 7.72 29.95
N GLU A 408 2.11 7.00 28.84
CA GLU A 408 2.66 7.49 27.57
C GLU A 408 1.78 7.11 26.38
N ARG A 409 1.73 8.02 25.39
CA ARG A 409 0.99 7.78 24.14
C ARG A 409 1.80 6.93 23.15
N PHE A 410 1.11 6.07 22.41
CA PHE A 410 1.69 5.19 21.43
C PHE A 410 0.90 5.19 20.12
N VAL A 411 1.36 5.97 19.13
CA VAL A 411 0.63 6.24 17.89
C VAL A 411 1.52 6.02 16.66
N GLY A 412 0.90 5.88 15.48
CA GLY A 412 1.61 5.64 14.22
C GLY A 412 2.47 6.82 13.75
N GLN A 413 3.32 6.54 12.74
CA GLN A 413 4.31 7.47 12.20
C GLN A 413 3.71 8.58 11.34
N ALA A 414 2.61 8.32 10.62
CA ALA A 414 2.02 9.26 9.68
C ALA A 414 1.69 10.60 10.38
N THR A 415 2.11 11.71 9.79
CA THR A 415 1.68 13.06 10.21
C THR A 415 0.30 13.31 9.60
N LYS A 416 -0.68 13.69 10.42
CA LYS A 416 -2.05 14.00 9.98
C LYS A 416 -2.49 15.28 10.65
N ASP A 417 -3.05 16.22 9.89
CA ASP A 417 -3.65 17.47 10.40
C ASP A 417 -2.79 18.26 11.41
N ALA A 418 -1.51 18.48 11.12
CA ALA A 418 -0.52 19.14 11.99
C ALA A 418 -0.07 18.33 13.24
N GLU A 419 -0.66 17.16 13.54
CA GLU A 419 -0.16 16.25 14.58
C GLU A 419 0.99 15.40 14.06
N LYS A 420 2.18 15.55 14.68
CA LYS A 420 3.33 14.72 14.39
C LYS A 420 3.12 13.31 14.94
N GLY A 421 3.18 12.30 14.05
CA GLY A 421 3.25 10.90 14.44
C GLY A 421 4.53 10.60 15.23
N LEU A 422 4.58 9.45 15.91
CA LEU A 422 5.79 8.97 16.57
C LEU A 422 6.68 8.28 15.56
N SER A 423 7.93 8.76 15.39
CA SER A 423 8.93 8.05 14.58
C SER A 423 9.22 6.66 15.16
N GLN A 424 9.69 5.73 14.33
CA GLN A 424 9.99 4.37 14.75
C GLN A 424 10.97 4.32 15.92
N LYS A 425 12.00 5.17 15.92
CA LYS A 425 12.95 5.29 17.04
C LYS A 425 12.26 5.65 18.35
N LYS A 426 11.31 6.60 18.32
CA LYS A 426 10.54 6.99 19.50
C LYS A 426 9.59 5.88 19.95
N GLN A 427 8.99 5.12 19.03
CA GLN A 427 8.14 3.98 19.36
C GLN A 427 8.95 2.89 20.08
N ILE A 428 10.13 2.54 19.56
CA ILE A 428 11.03 1.55 20.21
C ILE A 428 11.48 2.05 21.60
N ALA A 429 11.86 3.31 21.72
CA ALA A 429 12.25 3.90 23.00
C ALA A 429 11.12 3.87 24.04
N ALA A 430 9.88 4.18 23.63
CA ALA A 430 8.70 4.09 24.49
C ALA A 430 8.46 2.67 24.98
N LEU A 431 8.54 1.67 24.10
CA LEU A 431 8.38 0.26 24.48
C LEU A 431 9.52 -0.24 25.39
N THR A 432 10.75 0.25 25.20
CA THR A 432 11.89 -0.07 26.08
C THR A 432 11.64 0.46 27.49
N ARG A 433 11.21 1.72 27.63
CA ARG A 433 10.87 2.33 28.92
C ARG A 433 9.68 1.64 29.58
N PHE A 434 8.64 1.30 28.79
CA PHE A 434 7.50 0.54 29.27
C PHE A 434 7.90 -0.86 29.77
N ARG A 435 8.84 -1.53 29.06
CA ARG A 435 9.40 -2.80 29.48
C ARG A 435 10.25 -2.69 30.77
N ALA A 436 10.99 -1.61 30.91
CA ALA A 436 11.76 -1.30 32.11
C ALA A 436 10.86 -0.91 33.30
N GLY A 437 9.57 -0.57 33.06
CA GLY A 437 8.64 -0.17 34.12
C GLY A 437 8.80 1.28 34.56
N GLU A 438 9.41 2.15 33.72
CA GLU A 438 9.50 3.60 34.00
C GLU A 438 8.12 4.26 34.05
N PHE A 439 7.15 3.70 33.35
CA PHE A 439 5.73 4.01 33.46
C PHE A 439 4.90 2.73 33.31
N ARG A 440 3.67 2.75 33.83
CA ARG A 440 2.85 1.54 33.95
C ARG A 440 1.71 1.47 32.91
N VAL A 441 1.33 2.57 32.30
CA VAL A 441 0.18 2.66 31.39
C VAL A 441 0.63 3.12 30.01
N LEU A 442 0.36 2.32 28.99
CA LEU A 442 0.57 2.66 27.58
C LEU A 442 -0.80 2.91 26.93
N VAL A 443 -1.03 4.12 26.39
CA VAL A 443 -2.26 4.44 25.66
C VAL A 443 -1.97 4.41 24.16
N ALA A 444 -2.57 3.46 23.44
CA ALA A 444 -2.17 3.11 22.08
C ALA A 444 -3.31 3.18 21.07
N THR A 445 -2.96 3.54 19.82
CA THR A 445 -3.82 3.28 18.66
C THR A 445 -3.58 1.86 18.13
N SER A 446 -4.14 1.52 16.95
CA SER A 446 -3.96 0.23 16.28
C SER A 446 -2.50 -0.19 16.04
N VAL A 447 -1.54 0.73 16.13
CA VAL A 447 -0.11 0.41 16.04
C VAL A 447 0.36 -0.50 17.19
N GLY A 448 -0.33 -0.47 18.33
CA GLY A 448 -0.08 -1.42 19.43
C GLY A 448 -0.66 -2.82 19.20
N GLU A 449 -1.48 -3.01 18.17
CA GLU A 449 -2.13 -4.30 17.85
C GLU A 449 -1.17 -5.25 17.14
N GLU A 450 -0.46 -4.77 16.13
CA GLU A 450 0.44 -5.55 15.26
C GLU A 450 1.80 -4.87 15.08
N GLY A 451 2.79 -5.66 14.76
CA GLY A 451 4.06 -5.18 14.21
C GLY A 451 5.10 -4.69 15.21
N LEU A 452 4.81 -4.72 16.50
CA LEU A 452 5.77 -4.32 17.55
C LEU A 452 5.75 -5.32 18.69
N ASP A 453 6.94 -5.58 19.27
CA ASP A 453 7.09 -6.43 20.44
C ASP A 453 6.64 -5.70 21.72
N VAL A 454 5.32 -5.52 21.83
CA VAL A 454 4.71 -5.00 23.06
C VAL A 454 4.81 -6.05 24.15
N PRO A 455 5.39 -5.74 25.31
CA PRO A 455 5.48 -6.69 26.42
C PRO A 455 4.10 -7.21 26.82
N SER A 456 4.05 -8.41 27.42
CA SER A 456 2.81 -8.92 28.03
C SER A 456 2.31 -7.94 29.09
N THR A 457 1.02 -7.67 29.05
CA THR A 457 0.34 -6.77 29.98
C THR A 457 -0.64 -7.54 30.86
N ASP A 458 -0.90 -7.02 32.05
CA ASP A 458 -1.78 -7.64 33.03
C ASP A 458 -3.24 -7.23 32.81
N LEU A 459 -3.42 -5.98 32.38
CA LEU A 459 -4.72 -5.41 32.05
C LEU A 459 -4.70 -4.79 30.66
N VAL A 460 -5.68 -5.16 29.85
CA VAL A 460 -5.98 -4.52 28.56
C VAL A 460 -7.34 -3.86 28.62
N ILE A 461 -7.39 -2.56 28.35
CA ILE A 461 -8.63 -1.80 28.29
C ILE A 461 -8.94 -1.43 26.84
N PHE A 462 -10.09 -1.81 26.33
CA PHE A 462 -10.62 -1.32 25.05
C PHE A 462 -11.51 -0.12 25.35
N TYR A 463 -11.05 1.07 24.95
CA TYR A 463 -11.79 2.31 25.12
C TYR A 463 -13.11 2.30 24.33
N GLU A 464 -13.16 1.58 23.21
CA GLU A 464 -14.35 1.28 22.43
C GLU A 464 -14.30 -0.13 21.85
N ALA A 465 -15.47 -0.69 21.53
CA ALA A 465 -15.58 -1.94 20.82
C ALA A 465 -15.14 -1.76 19.34
N VAL A 466 -14.36 -2.72 18.83
CA VAL A 466 -13.91 -2.71 17.42
C VAL A 466 -14.74 -3.70 16.60
N PRO A 467 -15.21 -3.33 15.38
CA PRO A 467 -16.04 -4.19 14.54
C PRO A 467 -15.26 -5.31 13.83
N SER A 468 -13.95 -5.40 14.07
CA SER A 468 -13.05 -6.38 13.45
C SER A 468 -12.66 -7.47 14.46
N GLU A 469 -12.96 -8.72 14.11
CA GLU A 469 -12.57 -9.90 14.88
C GLU A 469 -11.04 -10.04 14.97
N ILE A 470 -10.33 -9.73 13.88
CA ILE A 470 -8.86 -9.79 13.82
C ILE A 470 -8.26 -8.84 14.85
N ARG A 471 -8.67 -7.56 14.82
CA ARG A 471 -8.19 -6.54 15.78
C ARG A 471 -8.56 -6.88 17.22
N SER A 472 -9.77 -7.42 17.44
CA SER A 472 -10.21 -7.87 18.77
C SER A 472 -9.29 -8.97 19.31
N ILE A 473 -8.98 -9.98 18.50
CA ILE A 473 -8.07 -11.08 18.87
C ILE A 473 -6.66 -10.57 19.15
N GLN A 474 -6.14 -9.68 18.30
CA GLN A 474 -4.80 -9.11 18.45
C GLN A 474 -4.64 -8.27 19.72
N ARG A 475 -5.65 -7.45 20.06
CA ARG A 475 -5.68 -6.67 21.29
C ARG A 475 -5.77 -7.57 22.52
N LYS A 476 -6.68 -8.54 22.53
CA LYS A 476 -6.80 -9.55 23.61
C LYS A 476 -5.52 -10.34 23.79
N GLY A 477 -4.81 -10.64 22.72
CA GLY A 477 -3.53 -11.36 22.73
C GLY A 477 -2.35 -10.59 23.31
N ARG A 478 -2.52 -9.35 23.81
CA ARG A 478 -1.48 -8.61 24.55
C ARG A 478 -1.41 -9.02 26.02
N THR A 479 -2.42 -9.71 26.54
CA THR A 479 -2.44 -10.28 27.91
C THR A 479 -2.64 -11.80 27.87
N GLY A 480 -2.45 -12.49 29.01
CA GLY A 480 -2.60 -13.95 29.12
C GLY A 480 -1.50 -14.75 28.40
N ARG A 481 -0.29 -14.21 28.25
CA ARG A 481 0.84 -14.91 27.60
C ARG A 481 1.70 -15.72 28.58
N SER A 482 1.95 -15.19 29.75
CA SER A 482 2.83 -15.80 30.77
C SER A 482 2.15 -15.94 32.14
N ARG A 483 1.03 -15.28 32.34
CA ARG A 483 0.19 -15.32 33.54
C ARG A 483 -1.24 -14.94 33.14
N ASP A 484 -2.20 -15.21 34.04
CA ASP A 484 -3.59 -14.83 33.84
C ASP A 484 -3.72 -13.32 33.56
N GLY A 485 -4.63 -12.97 32.66
CA GLY A 485 -4.78 -11.61 32.20
C GLY A 485 -6.22 -11.14 32.21
N ARG A 486 -6.40 -9.82 32.41
CA ARG A 486 -7.73 -9.18 32.42
C ARG A 486 -7.91 -8.30 31.20
N VAL A 487 -9.06 -8.42 30.56
CA VAL A 487 -9.49 -7.60 29.42
C VAL A 487 -10.79 -6.88 29.79
N VAL A 488 -10.81 -5.57 29.73
CA VAL A 488 -12.01 -4.78 29.94
C VAL A 488 -12.40 -4.07 28.65
N VAL A 489 -13.66 -4.22 28.25
CA VAL A 489 -14.22 -3.56 27.06
C VAL A 489 -15.25 -2.53 27.50
N LEU A 490 -15.00 -1.24 27.25
CA LEU A 490 -15.95 -0.18 27.51
C LEU A 490 -16.95 -0.08 26.36
N VAL A 491 -18.23 -0.11 26.67
CA VAL A 491 -19.34 -0.11 25.70
C VAL A 491 -20.36 0.95 26.09
N THR A 492 -20.55 1.92 25.23
CA THR A 492 -21.58 2.95 25.44
C THR A 492 -22.94 2.42 25.05
N LYS A 493 -23.90 2.46 26.00
CA LYS A 493 -25.24 1.90 25.85
C LYS A 493 -26.07 2.64 24.78
N GLY A 494 -26.77 1.90 23.94
CA GLY A 494 -27.66 2.43 22.92
C GLY A 494 -26.91 3.09 21.76
N THR A 495 -25.64 2.74 21.53
CA THR A 495 -24.78 3.34 20.49
C THR A 495 -24.19 2.30 19.55
N SER A 496 -23.41 2.77 18.60
CA SER A 496 -22.63 1.94 17.68
C SER A 496 -21.64 0.97 18.38
N ASP A 497 -21.19 1.29 19.60
CA ASP A 497 -20.32 0.42 20.39
C ASP A 497 -20.96 -0.96 20.66
N GLU A 498 -22.26 -0.99 20.98
CA GLU A 498 -22.99 -2.25 21.20
C GLU A 498 -23.07 -3.06 19.91
N VAL A 499 -23.36 -2.41 18.79
CA VAL A 499 -23.42 -3.06 17.48
C VAL A 499 -22.06 -3.64 17.10
N PHE A 500 -20.98 -2.87 17.27
CA PHE A 500 -19.61 -3.31 16.96
C PHE A 500 -19.18 -4.50 17.82
N ARG A 501 -19.53 -4.49 19.09
CA ARG A 501 -19.29 -5.63 19.96
C ARG A 501 -19.99 -6.90 19.45
N TYR A 502 -21.28 -6.80 19.15
CA TYR A 502 -22.05 -7.92 18.59
C TYR A 502 -21.49 -8.45 17.29
N VAL A 503 -21.15 -7.55 16.38
CA VAL A 503 -20.56 -7.89 15.07
C VAL A 503 -19.22 -8.58 15.25
N SER A 504 -18.33 -8.07 16.13
CA SER A 504 -17.03 -8.68 16.39
C SER A 504 -17.17 -10.09 16.99
N GLN A 505 -18.05 -10.27 17.99
CA GLN A 505 -18.29 -11.58 18.61
C GLN A 505 -18.92 -12.58 17.62
N SER A 506 -19.86 -12.13 16.79
CA SER A 506 -20.50 -12.97 15.77
C SER A 506 -19.46 -13.45 14.74
N LYS A 507 -18.63 -12.55 14.26
CA LYS A 507 -17.56 -12.87 13.31
C LYS A 507 -16.51 -13.79 13.93
N GLU A 508 -16.13 -13.58 15.20
CA GLU A 508 -15.19 -14.45 15.92
C GLU A 508 -15.75 -15.88 16.04
N ARG A 509 -17.04 -16.04 16.38
CA ARG A 509 -17.72 -17.34 16.41
C ARG A 509 -17.80 -17.99 15.02
N GLN A 510 -18.14 -17.21 14.00
CA GLN A 510 -18.21 -17.70 12.62
C GLN A 510 -16.82 -18.14 12.14
N MET A 511 -15.77 -17.38 12.44
CA MET A 511 -14.38 -17.72 12.14
C MET A 511 -14.01 -19.06 12.78
N GLN A 512 -14.27 -19.24 14.08
CA GLN A 512 -13.99 -20.50 14.78
C GLN A 512 -14.73 -21.68 14.16
N LYS A 513 -16.00 -21.50 13.77
CA LYS A 513 -16.80 -22.54 13.10
C LYS A 513 -16.23 -22.88 11.72
N SER A 514 -15.90 -21.89 10.90
CA SER A 514 -15.30 -22.09 9.57
C SER A 514 -13.94 -22.78 9.67
N MET A 515 -13.13 -22.40 10.67
CA MET A 515 -11.82 -23.02 10.90
C MET A 515 -11.91 -24.50 11.26
N ARG A 516 -12.88 -24.90 12.10
CA ARG A 516 -13.12 -26.32 12.44
C ARG A 516 -13.51 -27.14 11.22
N GLN A 517 -14.24 -26.54 10.26
CA GLN A 517 -14.62 -27.21 9.02
C GLN A 517 -13.45 -27.36 8.03
N LEU A 518 -12.49 -26.43 8.04
CA LEU A 518 -11.31 -26.46 7.18
C LEU A 518 -10.16 -27.31 7.71
N SER A 519 -10.13 -27.56 9.03
CA SER A 519 -9.09 -28.40 9.66
C SER A 519 -9.18 -29.84 9.16
N GLY A 520 -8.10 -30.37 8.59
CA GLY A 520 -7.99 -31.75 8.13
C GLY A 520 -8.56 -32.02 6.72
N HIS A 521 -9.08 -31.03 6.01
CA HIS A 521 -9.43 -31.20 4.60
C HIS A 521 -8.30 -30.66 3.72
N ALA A 522 -7.88 -31.46 2.73
CA ALA A 522 -7.06 -30.97 1.64
C ALA A 522 -7.83 -29.85 0.94
N VAL A 523 -7.29 -28.63 0.93
CA VAL A 523 -7.86 -27.53 0.16
C VAL A 523 -7.74 -27.92 -1.29
N SER A 524 -8.85 -27.93 -2.05
CA SER A 524 -8.83 -28.23 -3.48
C SER A 524 -7.76 -27.35 -4.14
N GLN A 525 -6.86 -27.99 -4.88
CA GLN A 525 -5.83 -27.25 -5.60
C GLN A 525 -6.47 -26.12 -6.39
N PRO A 526 -5.96 -24.90 -6.33
CA PRO A 526 -6.39 -23.86 -7.23
C PRO A 526 -6.22 -24.37 -8.65
N LYS A 527 -7.21 -24.16 -9.52
CA LYS A 527 -7.02 -24.35 -10.94
C LYS A 527 -5.80 -23.55 -11.31
N PRO A 528 -4.77 -24.16 -11.93
CA PRO A 528 -3.64 -23.39 -12.43
C PRO A 528 -4.23 -22.32 -13.34
N VAL A 529 -4.05 -21.07 -13.00
CA VAL A 529 -4.19 -19.98 -13.97
C VAL A 529 -3.19 -20.36 -15.05
N ALA A 530 -3.67 -20.65 -16.25
CA ALA A 530 -2.82 -20.96 -17.36
C ALA A 530 -1.90 -19.76 -17.59
N VAL A 531 -0.73 -19.82 -17.00
CA VAL A 531 0.41 -19.04 -17.42
C VAL A 531 0.91 -19.83 -18.62
N ASP A 532 0.79 -19.28 -19.81
CA ASP A 532 1.45 -19.84 -20.99
C ASP A 532 2.86 -20.21 -20.58
N GLN A 533 3.17 -21.51 -20.71
CA GLN A 533 4.48 -22.04 -20.40
C GLN A 533 5.49 -21.42 -21.37
N VAL A 534 6.13 -20.36 -20.93
CA VAL A 534 7.40 -19.93 -21.50
C VAL A 534 8.46 -20.75 -20.79
N LEU A 535 9.05 -21.69 -21.52
CA LEU A 535 10.24 -22.46 -21.14
C LEU A 535 11.30 -21.49 -20.60
N ILE A 536 11.74 -21.71 -19.37
CA ILE A 536 12.80 -20.94 -18.70
C ILE A 536 14.14 -21.40 -19.29
N GLU A 537 14.57 -20.79 -20.38
CA GLU A 537 15.98 -20.73 -20.74
C GLU A 537 16.64 -19.68 -19.85
N GLU A 538 17.89 -19.92 -19.45
CA GLU A 538 18.70 -19.12 -18.52
C GLU A 538 18.47 -17.61 -18.64
N PHE A 539 17.90 -16.99 -17.59
CA PHE A 539 17.55 -15.59 -17.57
C PHE A 539 18.78 -14.70 -17.37
N THR A 540 19.49 -14.42 -18.45
CA THR A 540 20.01 -13.07 -18.68
C THR A 540 18.83 -12.27 -19.23
N PRO A 541 18.46 -11.09 -18.66
CA PRO A 541 17.35 -10.31 -19.18
C PRO A 541 17.69 -9.85 -20.60
N GLN A 542 17.13 -10.53 -21.61
CA GLN A 542 17.30 -10.22 -23.03
C GLN A 542 16.16 -9.34 -23.56
N GLY A 543 15.26 -8.94 -22.70
CA GLY A 543 14.14 -8.07 -23.08
C GLY A 543 14.50 -6.58 -23.03
N PRO A 544 13.61 -5.73 -23.59
CA PRO A 544 13.85 -4.29 -23.68
C PRO A 544 14.07 -3.66 -22.30
N GLY A 545 15.10 -2.80 -22.23
CA GLY A 545 15.50 -2.12 -21.01
C GLY A 545 14.52 -1.01 -20.63
N ILE A 546 14.02 -1.05 -19.38
CA ILE A 546 13.14 -0.02 -18.82
C ILE A 546 13.66 0.36 -17.43
N HIS A 547 13.98 1.64 -17.24
CA HIS A 547 14.28 2.20 -15.93
C HIS A 547 12.99 2.66 -15.26
N ILE A 548 12.76 2.29 -14.03
CA ILE A 548 11.51 2.52 -13.30
C ILE A 548 11.81 3.23 -11.99
N ASP A 549 11.06 4.30 -11.70
CA ASP A 549 11.18 5.00 -10.42
C ASP A 549 10.85 4.06 -9.24
N ASP A 550 11.64 4.16 -8.17
CA ASP A 550 11.49 3.31 -6.99
C ASP A 550 10.12 3.44 -6.29
N ARG A 551 9.39 4.55 -6.52
CA ARG A 551 8.04 4.80 -6.01
C ARG A 551 6.96 3.99 -6.73
N GLU A 552 7.20 3.59 -7.98
CA GLU A 552 6.27 2.80 -8.81
C GLU A 552 6.31 1.28 -8.53
N THR A 553 7.20 0.81 -7.67
CA THR A 553 7.38 -0.62 -7.35
C THR A 553 6.14 -1.32 -6.77
N SER A 554 5.18 -0.56 -6.24
CA SER A 554 3.89 -1.08 -5.78
C SER A 554 2.86 -1.26 -6.90
N SER A 555 3.14 -0.77 -8.09
CA SER A 555 2.26 -0.84 -9.25
C SER A 555 2.28 -2.23 -9.89
N LYS A 556 1.10 -2.74 -10.28
CA LYS A 556 0.96 -3.98 -11.04
C LYS A 556 1.62 -3.90 -12.43
N VAL A 557 1.82 -2.69 -12.95
CA VAL A 557 2.53 -2.46 -14.22
C VAL A 557 3.92 -3.07 -14.19
N VAL A 558 4.65 -2.90 -13.08
CA VAL A 558 6.02 -3.43 -12.91
C VAL A 558 6.03 -4.96 -12.89
N GLU A 559 5.04 -5.57 -12.23
CA GLU A 559 4.89 -7.03 -12.20
C GLU A 559 4.64 -7.61 -13.61
N VAL A 560 3.74 -6.96 -14.36
CA VAL A 560 3.39 -7.39 -15.73
C VAL A 560 4.58 -7.23 -16.66
N LEU A 561 5.33 -6.10 -16.59
CA LEU A 561 6.54 -5.88 -17.37
C LEU A 561 7.61 -6.94 -17.08
N SER A 562 7.81 -7.29 -15.80
CA SER A 562 8.71 -8.37 -15.40
C SER A 562 8.27 -9.74 -15.97
N GLY A 563 6.94 -10.01 -15.93
CA GLY A 563 6.36 -11.22 -16.53
C GLY A 563 6.49 -11.29 -18.05
N MET A 564 6.57 -10.14 -18.73
CA MET A 564 6.82 -10.04 -20.18
C MET A 564 8.30 -10.14 -20.56
N GLY A 565 9.20 -10.29 -19.58
CA GLY A 565 10.64 -10.42 -19.80
C GLY A 565 11.36 -9.10 -20.05
N ALA A 566 10.81 -7.94 -19.67
CA ALA A 566 11.52 -6.67 -19.73
C ALA A 566 12.73 -6.64 -18.79
N ALA A 567 13.85 -6.08 -19.23
CA ALA A 567 15.04 -5.83 -18.41
C ALA A 567 14.78 -4.58 -17.53
N ILE A 568 14.29 -4.79 -16.29
CA ILE A 568 13.89 -3.74 -15.40
C ILE A 568 15.07 -3.29 -14.53
N ARG A 569 15.30 -1.97 -14.47
CA ARG A 569 16.19 -1.33 -13.50
C ARG A 569 15.38 -0.40 -12.59
N LEU A 570 15.40 -0.68 -11.29
CA LEU A 570 14.76 0.16 -10.29
C LEU A 570 15.76 1.19 -9.77
N GLU A 571 15.46 2.47 -9.98
CA GLU A 571 16.30 3.58 -9.53
C GLU A 571 15.45 4.82 -9.26
N ARG A 572 16.05 5.82 -8.60
CA ARG A 572 15.37 7.09 -8.37
C ARG A 572 15.47 7.94 -9.62
N LEU A 573 14.36 8.09 -10.33
CA LEU A 573 14.31 8.96 -11.49
C LEU A 573 14.16 10.44 -11.07
N PRO A 574 14.91 11.35 -11.69
CA PRO A 574 14.75 12.78 -11.40
C PRO A 574 13.39 13.32 -11.84
N VAL A 575 12.81 12.76 -12.92
CA VAL A 575 11.51 13.15 -13.50
C VAL A 575 10.83 11.92 -14.08
N GLY A 576 9.50 11.83 -13.93
CA GLY A 576 8.67 10.77 -14.48
C GLY A 576 8.75 9.45 -13.69
N ASP A 577 8.00 8.46 -14.15
CA ASP A 577 7.85 7.16 -13.50
C ASP A 577 8.61 6.04 -14.25
N TYR A 578 8.78 6.17 -15.57
CA TYR A 578 9.49 5.20 -16.41
C TYR A 578 10.40 5.93 -17.40
N ALA A 579 11.66 5.49 -17.54
CA ALA A 579 12.58 5.98 -18.56
C ALA A 579 12.96 4.83 -19.51
N ILE A 580 12.91 5.09 -20.81
CA ILE A 580 13.16 4.12 -21.89
C ILE A 580 14.19 4.71 -22.84
N GLY A 581 15.39 4.11 -22.84
CA GLY A 581 16.56 4.68 -23.52
C GLY A 581 16.89 6.10 -23.00
N ASP A 582 17.64 6.87 -23.79
CA ASP A 582 18.16 8.18 -23.36
C ASP A 582 17.18 9.34 -23.61
N ARG A 583 16.03 9.10 -24.21
CA ARG A 583 15.20 10.18 -24.74
C ARG A 583 13.71 10.12 -24.38
N ILE A 584 13.22 9.01 -23.88
CA ILE A 584 11.80 8.84 -23.55
C ILE A 584 11.65 8.75 -22.04
N VAL A 585 10.87 9.64 -21.47
CA VAL A 585 10.40 9.53 -20.09
C VAL A 585 8.88 9.57 -20.09
N VAL A 586 8.31 8.67 -19.31
CA VAL A 586 6.86 8.48 -19.19
C VAL A 586 6.42 8.82 -17.77
N GLU A 587 5.48 9.71 -17.65
CA GLU A 587 4.70 9.99 -16.44
C GLU A 587 3.39 9.24 -16.52
N ARG A 588 3.04 8.44 -15.51
CA ARG A 588 1.79 7.70 -15.43
C ARG A 588 0.84 8.35 -14.44
N LYS A 589 -0.38 8.60 -14.88
CA LYS A 589 -1.45 9.08 -14.01
C LYS A 589 -2.73 8.29 -14.25
N THR A 590 -3.43 7.93 -13.19
CA THR A 590 -4.81 7.48 -13.38
C THR A 590 -5.67 8.65 -13.86
N ALA A 591 -6.76 8.37 -14.58
CA ALA A 591 -7.69 9.40 -15.05
C ALA A 591 -8.17 10.31 -13.90
N ARG A 592 -8.37 9.73 -12.72
CA ARG A 592 -8.76 10.47 -11.52
C ARG A 592 -7.63 11.34 -10.99
N ASP A 593 -6.41 10.80 -10.87
CA ASP A 593 -5.26 11.56 -10.37
C ASP A 593 -4.87 12.70 -11.32
N PHE A 594 -5.01 12.49 -12.63
CA PHE A 594 -4.83 13.54 -13.63
C PHE A 594 -5.74 14.74 -13.34
N VAL A 595 -7.03 14.47 -13.12
CA VAL A 595 -8.03 15.52 -12.85
C VAL A 595 -7.85 16.12 -11.46
N ASP A 596 -7.53 15.32 -10.44
CA ASP A 596 -7.25 15.80 -9.08
C ASP A 596 -5.97 16.66 -9.04
N THR A 597 -4.96 16.31 -9.81
CA THR A 597 -3.71 17.10 -9.94
C THR A 597 -3.96 18.43 -10.63
N LEU A 598 -4.84 18.44 -11.63
CA LEU A 598 -5.24 19.68 -12.31
C LEU A 598 -5.95 20.66 -11.37
N ILE A 599 -6.81 20.15 -10.46
CA ILE A 599 -7.62 21.00 -9.56
C ILE A 599 -6.82 21.48 -8.35
N ASN A 600 -6.06 20.58 -7.73
CA ASN A 600 -5.52 20.76 -6.38
C ASN A 600 -3.99 20.92 -6.35
N ARG A 601 -3.32 20.66 -7.46
CA ARG A 601 -1.87 20.67 -7.60
C ARG A 601 -1.48 21.38 -8.91
N ASP A 602 -0.21 21.49 -9.19
CA ASP A 602 0.31 22.11 -10.42
C ASP A 602 0.60 21.05 -11.50
N LEU A 603 -0.43 20.58 -12.20
CA LEU A 603 -0.28 19.66 -13.33
C LEU A 603 0.58 20.26 -14.45
N LEU A 604 0.37 21.54 -14.77
CA LEU A 604 1.10 22.20 -15.87
C LEU A 604 2.58 22.43 -15.53
N GLY A 605 2.90 22.72 -14.26
CA GLY A 605 4.28 22.80 -13.79
C GLY A 605 5.00 21.44 -13.82
N GLN A 606 4.34 20.37 -13.41
CA GLN A 606 4.87 18.99 -13.52
C GLN A 606 5.11 18.63 -15.00
N ALA A 607 4.14 18.90 -15.86
CA ALA A 607 4.23 18.65 -17.29
C ALA A 607 5.37 19.46 -17.95
N LYS A 608 5.55 20.72 -17.57
CA LYS A 608 6.66 21.54 -18.05
C LYS A 608 8.01 20.94 -17.65
N THR A 609 8.15 20.52 -16.38
CA THR A 609 9.37 19.86 -15.90
C THR A 609 9.68 18.60 -16.71
N LEU A 610 8.65 17.79 -17.03
CA LEU A 610 8.78 16.61 -17.88
C LEU A 610 9.20 16.97 -19.31
N ALA A 611 8.58 18.01 -19.88
CA ALA A 611 8.87 18.46 -21.25
C ALA A 611 10.29 19.02 -21.39
N ASP A 612 10.78 19.76 -20.38
CA ASP A 612 12.12 20.35 -20.37
C ASP A 612 13.22 19.30 -20.11
N ALA A 613 12.88 18.15 -19.50
CA ALA A 613 13.85 17.13 -19.09
C ALA A 613 14.30 16.21 -20.22
N VAL A 614 13.46 15.94 -21.24
CA VAL A 614 13.73 14.91 -22.24
C VAL A 614 13.19 15.27 -23.63
N PRO A 615 13.84 14.74 -24.70
CA PRO A 615 13.43 15.01 -26.08
C PRO A 615 12.04 14.47 -26.46
N ARG A 616 11.56 13.43 -25.76
CA ARG A 616 10.27 12.78 -26.02
C ARG A 616 9.52 12.50 -24.73
N PRO A 617 8.88 13.53 -24.17
CA PRO A 617 8.04 13.37 -22.99
C PRO A 617 6.73 12.66 -23.38
N VAL A 618 6.35 11.70 -22.56
CA VAL A 618 5.11 10.92 -22.71
C VAL A 618 4.34 10.98 -21.40
N MET A 619 3.03 11.17 -21.47
CA MET A 619 2.15 11.02 -20.32
C MET A 619 1.10 9.95 -20.62
N ILE A 620 1.03 8.92 -19.80
CA ILE A 620 0.02 7.87 -19.88
C ILE A 620 -1.10 8.20 -18.90
N ILE A 621 -2.33 8.26 -19.42
CA ILE A 621 -3.54 8.43 -18.64
C ILE A 621 -4.26 7.08 -18.62
N GLU A 622 -4.25 6.44 -17.43
CA GLU A 622 -4.78 5.11 -17.23
C GLU A 622 -6.19 5.11 -16.65
N GLY A 623 -7.06 4.24 -17.17
CA GLY A 623 -8.42 4.03 -16.69
C GLY A 623 -9.47 4.80 -17.45
N GLY A 624 -10.56 5.17 -16.78
CA GLY A 624 -11.75 5.72 -17.41
C GLY A 624 -11.63 7.11 -18.02
N ASP A 625 -12.72 7.61 -18.57
CA ASP A 625 -12.81 8.92 -19.23
C ASP A 625 -12.54 10.06 -18.23
N ILE A 626 -11.53 10.89 -18.51
CA ILE A 626 -11.12 12.05 -17.70
C ILE A 626 -12.25 13.09 -17.56
N PHE A 627 -13.17 13.16 -18.52
CA PHE A 627 -14.29 14.09 -18.48
C PHE A 627 -15.39 13.71 -17.49
N THR A 628 -15.34 12.48 -16.93
CA THR A 628 -16.32 11.96 -15.98
C THR A 628 -15.80 11.86 -14.54
N GLN A 629 -14.53 12.14 -14.29
CA GLN A 629 -13.91 11.93 -12.97
C GLN A 629 -14.32 12.99 -11.93
N ARG A 630 -14.58 14.20 -12.38
CA ARG A 630 -14.96 15.35 -11.54
C ARG A 630 -15.88 16.30 -12.30
N ASP A 631 -16.61 17.14 -11.58
CA ASP A 631 -17.39 18.25 -12.13
C ASP A 631 -16.48 19.41 -12.53
N ILE A 632 -15.84 19.31 -13.68
CA ILE A 632 -15.00 20.34 -14.29
C ILE A 632 -15.59 20.74 -15.64
N ASN A 633 -15.46 22.03 -15.96
CA ASN A 633 -15.83 22.50 -17.30
C ASN A 633 -15.07 21.70 -18.38
N PRO A 634 -15.76 21.01 -19.29
CA PRO A 634 -15.12 20.20 -20.32
C PRO A 634 -14.15 21.00 -21.23
N ASN A 635 -14.38 22.31 -21.40
CA ASN A 635 -13.49 23.16 -22.18
C ASN A 635 -12.19 23.48 -21.43
N ALA A 636 -12.21 23.52 -20.09
CA ALA A 636 -10.97 23.64 -19.31
C ALA A 636 -10.09 22.39 -19.50
N LEU A 637 -10.67 21.17 -19.45
CA LEU A 637 -9.94 19.93 -19.74
C LEU A 637 -9.39 19.90 -21.18
N ARG A 638 -10.20 20.31 -22.17
CA ARG A 638 -9.71 20.43 -23.57
C ARG A 638 -8.56 21.41 -23.69
N GLY A 639 -8.63 22.56 -22.99
CA GLY A 639 -7.55 23.53 -22.94
C GLY A 639 -6.26 22.96 -22.37
N VAL A 640 -6.35 22.18 -21.30
CA VAL A 640 -5.19 21.49 -20.70
C VAL A 640 -4.61 20.44 -21.65
N ILE A 641 -5.44 19.62 -22.29
CA ILE A 641 -4.98 18.65 -23.28
C ILE A 641 -4.24 19.38 -24.43
N ALA A 642 -4.79 20.48 -24.93
CA ALA A 642 -4.15 21.28 -25.96
C ALA A 642 -2.81 21.85 -25.48
N ALA A 643 -2.73 22.41 -24.28
CA ALA A 643 -1.48 22.91 -23.72
C ALA A 643 -0.42 21.82 -23.58
N LEU A 644 -0.78 20.64 -23.06
CA LEU A 644 0.13 19.50 -22.93
C LEU A 644 0.64 19.01 -24.29
N THR A 645 -0.25 18.87 -25.29
CA THR A 645 0.09 18.22 -26.57
C THR A 645 0.67 19.21 -27.59
N VAL A 646 0.09 20.41 -27.70
CA VAL A 646 0.45 21.39 -28.74
C VAL A 646 1.53 22.33 -28.24
N ASP A 647 1.38 22.90 -27.01
CA ASP A 647 2.32 23.92 -26.53
C ASP A 647 3.57 23.28 -25.92
N MET A 648 3.44 22.17 -25.17
CA MET A 648 4.55 21.49 -24.50
C MET A 648 5.09 20.27 -25.26
N GLY A 649 4.42 19.81 -26.31
CA GLY A 649 4.86 18.68 -27.12
C GLY A 649 4.82 17.32 -26.43
N ILE A 650 4.04 17.18 -25.34
CA ILE A 650 3.90 15.93 -24.61
C ILE A 650 2.97 14.99 -25.35
N THR A 651 3.43 13.76 -25.60
CA THR A 651 2.58 12.72 -26.19
C THR A 651 1.63 12.18 -25.13
N LEU A 652 0.33 12.35 -25.31
CA LEU A 652 -0.68 11.74 -24.44
C LEU A 652 -1.09 10.36 -24.98
N LEU A 653 -1.00 9.33 -24.13
CA LEU A 653 -1.47 7.99 -24.41
C LEU A 653 -2.56 7.62 -23.39
N PHE A 654 -3.56 6.89 -23.85
CA PHE A 654 -4.65 6.43 -22.99
C PHE A 654 -4.62 4.91 -22.93
N THR A 655 -4.64 4.36 -21.71
CA THR A 655 -4.65 2.92 -21.46
C THR A 655 -5.86 2.55 -20.59
N ARG A 656 -6.32 1.32 -20.71
CA ARG A 656 -7.53 0.86 -20.02
C ARG A 656 -7.30 0.56 -18.55
N ASP A 657 -6.15 -0.07 -18.26
CA ASP A 657 -5.75 -0.58 -16.95
C ASP A 657 -4.22 -0.74 -16.86
N GLU A 658 -3.73 -1.20 -15.72
CA GLU A 658 -2.32 -1.44 -15.46
C GLU A 658 -1.69 -2.46 -16.41
N GLN A 659 -2.46 -3.44 -16.88
CA GLN A 659 -1.99 -4.45 -17.82
C GLN A 659 -1.77 -3.84 -19.22
N ASP A 660 -2.71 -3.01 -19.68
CA ASP A 660 -2.62 -2.28 -20.95
C ASP A 660 -1.48 -1.25 -20.92
N THR A 661 -1.27 -0.59 -19.76
CA THR A 661 -0.13 0.31 -19.54
C THR A 661 1.20 -0.43 -19.67
N ALA A 662 1.34 -1.59 -19.04
CA ALA A 662 2.54 -2.43 -19.14
C ALA A 662 2.82 -2.87 -20.59
N GLN A 663 1.79 -3.31 -21.31
CA GLN A 663 1.91 -3.68 -22.73
C GLN A 663 2.36 -2.49 -23.58
N MET A 664 1.81 -1.29 -23.35
CA MET A 664 2.20 -0.09 -24.06
C MET A 664 3.68 0.27 -23.81
N LEU A 665 4.12 0.27 -22.54
CA LEU A 665 5.51 0.53 -22.17
C LEU A 665 6.47 -0.49 -22.80
N PHE A 666 6.11 -1.77 -22.76
CA PHE A 666 6.91 -2.84 -23.37
C PHE A 666 7.07 -2.66 -24.90
N VAL A 667 5.98 -2.31 -25.58
CA VAL A 667 6.00 -2.04 -27.03
C VAL A 667 6.87 -0.82 -27.35
N ILE A 668 6.77 0.25 -26.54
CA ILE A 668 7.61 1.45 -26.71
C ILE A 668 9.08 1.06 -26.52
N ALA A 669 9.42 0.31 -25.48
CA ALA A 669 10.78 -0.11 -25.18
C ALA A 669 11.36 -1.02 -26.27
N LYS A 670 10.59 -2.00 -26.74
CA LYS A 670 11.00 -2.88 -27.85
C LYS A 670 11.25 -2.12 -29.16
N ARG A 671 10.47 -1.07 -29.43
CA ARG A 671 10.67 -0.22 -30.61
C ARG A 671 11.87 0.71 -30.46
N GLU A 672 12.25 1.05 -29.24
CA GLU A 672 13.42 1.90 -28.98
C GLU A 672 14.74 1.11 -29.10
N GLU A 673 14.76 -0.19 -28.76
CA GLU A 673 15.91 -1.09 -28.92
C GLU A 673 16.08 -1.64 -30.34
N GLY A 674 15.01 -1.72 -31.13
CA GLY A 674 15.10 -2.17 -32.51
C GLY A 674 16.08 -1.30 -33.30
N GLU A 675 16.99 -1.95 -34.05
CA GLU A 675 17.90 -1.24 -34.96
C GLU A 675 17.08 -0.22 -35.76
N ARG A 676 17.41 1.05 -35.55
CA ARG A 676 16.90 2.12 -36.42
C ARG A 676 17.52 1.90 -37.76
N GLY A 677 16.81 1.24 -38.67
CA GLY A 677 17.15 1.36 -40.09
C GLY A 677 17.38 2.83 -40.37
N GLU A 678 18.48 3.13 -41.08
CA GLU A 678 18.89 4.49 -41.45
C GLU A 678 17.65 5.37 -41.64
N ARG A 679 17.55 6.48 -40.87
CA ARG A 679 16.42 7.41 -41.02
C ARG A 679 16.37 7.85 -42.47
N LYS A 680 15.42 7.30 -43.22
CA LYS A 680 15.06 7.89 -44.49
C LYS A 680 14.50 9.29 -44.17
N TYR A 681 15.30 10.31 -44.35
CA TYR A 681 14.88 11.70 -44.13
C TYR A 681 13.71 12.11 -45.03
N HIS A 682 13.36 11.24 -46.00
CA HIS A 682 12.26 11.43 -46.91
C HIS A 682 11.22 10.30 -46.73
N PRO A 683 9.96 10.61 -46.41
CA PRO A 683 8.89 9.65 -46.46
C PRO A 683 8.80 9.14 -47.92
N HIS A 684 8.45 7.83 -48.10
CA HIS A 684 8.17 7.29 -49.43
C HIS A 684 7.01 8.09 -50.06
N LYS A 685 7.36 9.14 -50.84
CA LYS A 685 6.43 9.80 -51.73
C LYS A 685 6.51 9.09 -53.10
N SER A 686 5.40 8.51 -53.55
CA SER A 686 5.28 8.17 -54.96
C SER A 686 5.06 9.44 -55.73
N PHE A 687 6.02 9.83 -56.57
CA PHE A 687 5.90 11.00 -57.46
C PHE A 687 5.06 10.62 -58.68
N LYS A 688 4.17 11.51 -59.09
CA LYS A 688 3.30 11.30 -60.27
C LYS A 688 4.03 11.55 -61.59
N SER A 689 5.20 12.21 -61.55
CA SER A 689 6.02 12.50 -62.74
C SER A 689 7.49 12.76 -62.35
N ALA A 690 8.42 12.52 -63.29
CA ALA A 690 9.83 12.90 -63.15
C ALA A 690 10.04 14.38 -62.82
N LYS A 691 9.17 15.26 -63.31
CA LYS A 691 9.15 16.67 -62.98
C LYS A 691 8.93 16.93 -61.52
N GLU A 692 7.95 16.27 -60.94
CA GLU A 692 7.63 16.41 -59.50
C GLU A 692 8.75 15.86 -58.62
N GLU A 693 9.43 14.81 -59.06
CA GLU A 693 10.61 14.26 -58.41
C GLU A 693 11.80 15.22 -58.44
N GLN A 694 12.08 15.88 -59.56
CA GLN A 694 13.13 16.89 -59.70
C GLN A 694 12.83 18.12 -58.82
N GLU A 695 11.60 18.61 -58.82
CA GLU A 695 11.15 19.72 -57.97
C GLU A 695 11.35 19.39 -56.47
N TYR A 696 11.06 18.17 -56.08
CA TYR A 696 11.25 17.68 -54.71
C TYR A 696 12.73 17.66 -54.31
N ILE A 697 13.60 17.11 -55.15
CA ILE A 697 15.05 17.02 -54.89
C ILE A 697 15.65 18.42 -54.72
N VAL A 698 15.31 19.36 -55.58
CA VAL A 698 15.82 20.74 -55.48
C VAL A 698 15.21 21.48 -54.28
N SER A 699 13.99 21.17 -53.89
CA SER A 699 13.38 21.75 -52.68
C SER A 699 14.00 21.25 -51.36
N ALA A 700 14.81 20.18 -51.39
CA ALA A 700 15.54 19.68 -50.24
C ALA A 700 16.77 20.49 -49.85
N PHE A 701 17.22 21.43 -50.68
CA PHE A 701 18.27 22.39 -50.28
C PHE A 701 17.75 23.32 -49.16
N PRO A 702 18.57 23.64 -48.13
CA PRO A 702 18.17 24.52 -47.05
C PRO A 702 17.57 25.85 -47.52
N ASP A 703 16.45 26.24 -46.92
CA ASP A 703 15.68 27.44 -47.20
C ASP A 703 15.05 27.53 -48.63
N ILE A 704 15.04 26.41 -49.39
CA ILE A 704 14.39 26.34 -50.68
C ILE A 704 13.04 25.63 -50.58
N GLY A 705 11.97 26.38 -50.67
CA GLY A 705 10.63 25.83 -50.83
C GLY A 705 10.32 25.43 -52.27
N MET A 706 9.23 24.69 -52.50
CA MET A 706 8.78 24.21 -53.82
C MET A 706 8.68 25.31 -54.89
N LYS A 707 8.33 26.54 -54.48
CA LYS A 707 8.27 27.69 -55.39
C LYS A 707 9.63 28.04 -55.97
N ASN A 708 10.65 28.14 -55.14
CA ASN A 708 12.01 28.47 -55.56
C ASN A 708 12.66 27.32 -56.33
N ALA A 709 12.38 26.05 -55.94
CA ALA A 709 12.82 24.87 -56.69
C ALA A 709 12.31 24.87 -58.15
N ARG A 710 11.04 25.26 -58.35
CA ARG A 710 10.44 25.41 -59.70
C ARG A 710 11.10 26.52 -60.52
N LEU A 711 11.41 27.65 -59.89
CA LEU A 711 12.09 28.77 -60.56
C LEU A 711 13.49 28.36 -61.01
N LEU A 712 14.26 27.71 -60.15
CA LEU A 712 15.59 27.20 -60.48
C LEU A 712 15.54 26.17 -61.61
N LEU A 713 14.65 25.16 -61.51
CA LEU A 713 14.51 24.13 -62.54
C LEU A 713 13.97 24.69 -63.89
N ALA A 714 13.11 25.71 -63.85
CA ALA A 714 12.65 26.37 -65.06
C ALA A 714 13.76 27.16 -65.74
N HIS A 715 14.71 27.72 -64.97
CA HIS A 715 15.85 28.49 -65.55
C HIS A 715 16.97 27.56 -65.98
N PHE A 716 17.37 26.58 -65.18
CA PHE A 716 18.54 25.72 -65.45
C PHE A 716 18.21 24.40 -66.17
N GLY A 717 16.98 23.99 -66.23
CA GLY A 717 16.51 22.83 -66.98
C GLY A 717 16.76 21.48 -66.31
N THR A 718 17.84 21.31 -65.58
CA THR A 718 18.19 20.03 -64.87
C THR A 718 18.74 20.29 -63.47
N ILE A 719 18.65 19.28 -62.60
CA ILE A 719 19.27 19.30 -61.26
C ILE A 719 20.79 19.51 -61.38
N GLN A 720 21.43 18.84 -62.34
CA GLN A 720 22.88 18.92 -62.53
C GLN A 720 23.32 20.35 -62.83
N THR A 721 22.60 21.07 -63.69
CA THR A 721 22.91 22.47 -64.00
C THR A 721 22.68 23.38 -62.78
N VAL A 722 21.69 23.17 -62.00
CA VAL A 722 21.47 23.88 -60.69
C VAL A 722 22.64 23.68 -59.74
N VAL A 723 23.12 22.43 -59.57
CA VAL A 723 24.24 22.11 -58.66
C VAL A 723 25.55 22.68 -59.13
N ASN A 724 25.80 22.76 -60.47
CA ASN A 724 27.04 23.25 -61.05
C ASN A 724 27.07 24.77 -61.32
N ALA A 725 25.95 25.47 -61.16
CA ALA A 725 25.83 26.90 -61.42
C ALA A 725 26.72 27.71 -60.47
N SER A 726 27.28 28.80 -61.00
CA SER A 726 28.04 29.80 -60.24
C SER A 726 27.11 30.61 -59.33
N LEU A 727 27.67 31.28 -58.31
CA LEU A 727 26.87 32.11 -57.41
C LEU A 727 26.13 33.23 -58.20
N GLU A 728 26.80 33.83 -59.19
CA GLU A 728 26.22 34.85 -59.98
C GLU A 728 25.04 34.37 -60.82
N GLU A 729 25.16 33.18 -61.42
CA GLU A 729 24.07 32.53 -62.17
C GLU A 729 22.87 32.16 -61.29
N LEU A 730 23.13 31.70 -60.10
CA LEU A 730 22.05 31.35 -59.11
C LEU A 730 21.28 32.63 -58.70
N VAL A 731 21.99 33.71 -58.42
CA VAL A 731 21.36 34.95 -57.96
C VAL A 731 20.64 35.66 -59.11
N ALA A 732 21.04 35.41 -60.36
CA ALA A 732 20.40 35.99 -61.58
C ALA A 732 18.93 35.42 -61.74
N VAL A 733 18.58 34.33 -61.10
CA VAL A 733 17.21 33.75 -61.12
C VAL A 733 16.26 34.64 -60.33
N ASN A 734 15.25 35.18 -60.97
CA ASN A 734 14.28 36.05 -60.32
C ASN A 734 13.58 35.30 -59.11
N GLY A 735 13.71 35.86 -57.91
CA GLY A 735 13.21 35.26 -56.65
C GLY A 735 14.27 34.52 -55.86
N ILE A 736 15.51 34.36 -56.30
CA ILE A 736 16.66 33.79 -55.59
C ILE A 736 17.62 34.93 -55.23
N GLY A 737 17.63 35.32 -53.96
CA GLY A 737 18.57 36.37 -53.50
C GLY A 737 19.93 35.76 -53.08
N GLU A 738 20.95 36.66 -52.88
CA GLU A 738 22.31 36.26 -52.46
C GLU A 738 22.37 35.27 -51.29
N LYS A 739 21.50 35.41 -50.32
CA LYS A 739 21.44 34.51 -49.15
C LYS A 739 21.06 33.08 -49.54
N ILE A 740 20.10 32.90 -50.43
CA ILE A 740 19.63 31.60 -50.89
C ILE A 740 20.60 31.00 -51.91
N GLY A 741 21.03 31.77 -52.88
CA GLY A 741 22.05 31.39 -53.90
C GLY A 741 23.37 30.99 -53.24
N GLY A 742 23.83 31.74 -52.23
CA GLY A 742 25.02 31.43 -51.44
C GLY A 742 24.97 30.11 -50.73
N LYS A 743 23.84 29.81 -50.11
CA LYS A 743 23.66 28.50 -49.42
C LYS A 743 23.66 27.30 -50.38
N ILE A 744 23.03 27.42 -51.54
CA ILE A 744 23.08 26.37 -52.57
C ILE A 744 24.53 26.18 -53.04
N PHE A 745 25.20 27.27 -53.38
CA PHE A 745 26.56 27.28 -53.87
C PHE A 745 27.54 26.66 -52.86
N GLU A 746 27.41 27.00 -51.59
CA GLU A 746 28.25 26.50 -50.51
C GLU A 746 28.01 24.99 -50.25
N ILE A 747 26.74 24.54 -50.11
CA ILE A 747 26.43 23.15 -49.78
C ILE A 747 26.80 22.19 -50.91
N CYS A 748 26.70 22.65 -52.20
CA CYS A 748 27.06 21.83 -53.36
C CYS A 748 28.57 21.65 -53.55
N ARG A 749 29.42 22.50 -52.92
CA ARG A 749 30.88 22.49 -53.04
C ARG A 749 31.61 22.14 -51.75
N ARG A 750 30.88 22.05 -50.66
CA ARG A 750 31.44 21.67 -49.36
C ARG A 750 31.85 20.19 -49.38
N MET A 751 33.10 19.91 -49.00
CA MET A 751 33.54 18.52 -48.84
C MET A 751 32.74 17.81 -47.76
N TYR A 752 32.42 16.55 -48.01
CA TYR A 752 31.81 15.67 -47.02
C TYR A 752 32.86 15.29 -45.97
N GLY A 753 32.74 15.81 -44.76
CA GLY A 753 33.68 15.57 -43.66
C GLY A 753 33.10 15.97 -42.32
#